data_1d28a22c3aa54958e5f76d4f168ec263
#
_entry.id   1d28a22c3aa54958e5f76d4f168ec263
#
_cell.length_a   1.000
_cell.length_b   1.000
_cell.length_c   1.000
_cell.angle_alpha   90.00
_cell.angle_beta   90.00
_cell.angle_gamma   90.00
#
_symmetry.space_group_name_H-M   'P 1'
#
loop_
_entity.id
_entity.type
_entity.pdbx_description
1 polymer ?
#
loop_
_entity_poly.entity_id
_entity_poly.type
_entity_poly.pdbx_seq_one_letter_code
_entity_poly.pdbx_strand_id
1 'polypeptide(L)'
;MKMKKGLLMTALIIGTLMSSAAAFADELQEYTLDPMVITAQRMETKDLKTPAAVEVVTKEKIENSGAGSAYDVLQNALGIMSSAQGPNGAAMGSMTSKIIIRGVDKGTLVMVDGVPMNQDGKYNLEDIPSDMIEKIEIVRGGGSVLYGSEATGGVVNIITKNTVNNSVKVSAGNYGRERYAVSVGADRFNAAATLENRGKIANMTTTIKNVAMGKTSYRHFDYIKGESKGILWNYNINDNVKFTHNYVENNNVMDLIDNTYLKSPYQRKEYDDHNNTFALAIDDKHGFTSNLSYGTQERNYDQITWKKDGTISKAIKYSWRKGYNTNLNVQKVFDVNEKDKFLLGASFKREELDVYGSAAKKMGNTPAKPERTGNYNRDIYSLYASYDWQMTDADKLIVNLRETFVRNAKGDNTDLDKGITTKTVQMNQNKFTPEIQYIRDLTDNSSFYVKAGKSYRLPELTKIFGGSVILPSVDLKPEHGVHYEMGYKLNEANRSWRLAVFDYDVKDAIESISGTAAEGNLIYSNTDVKNTGVELSLNVKHNDNLDSFWGVTYSNPKQKSFKTSSSAGGEWIKYNNQFQFNMGINYHADKFASALSANYIGMRTDGTSAVHDRMKPALYTDLHFSYAPEKNQKAFLHINNLLDRKDYTTSKGPDETTYGYYTTGINFMVGYEYSF
;
A
#
# COMPACT_ATOMS: atom_id res chain seq x y z
N MET A 1 22.78 3.00 22.83
CA MET A 1 21.92 4.09 23.30
C MET A 1 22.59 5.49 23.26
N LYS A 2 23.90 5.66 23.46
CA LYS A 2 24.55 7.00 23.39
C LYS A 2 24.72 7.58 21.97
N MET A 3 24.84 6.75 20.92
CA MET A 3 24.98 7.22 19.53
C MET A 3 23.68 7.75 18.90
N LYS A 4 22.51 7.21 19.33
CA LYS A 4 21.19 7.61 18.77
C LYS A 4 20.77 9.04 19.14
N LYS A 5 21.20 9.53 20.33
CA LYS A 5 20.93 10.92 20.75
C LYS A 5 21.81 11.95 20.04
N GLY A 6 22.99 11.54 19.56
CA GLY A 6 23.90 12.43 18.85
C GLY A 6 23.40 12.83 17.45
N LEU A 7 22.75 11.92 16.73
CA LEU A 7 22.25 12.20 15.37
C LEU A 7 21.07 13.19 15.38
N LEU A 8 20.18 13.09 16.38
CA LEU A 8 19.07 14.03 16.55
C LEU A 8 19.56 15.42 16.99
N MET A 9 20.59 15.48 17.87
CA MET A 9 21.19 16.76 18.26
C MET A 9 21.91 17.44 17.09
N THR A 10 22.54 16.66 16.19
CA THR A 10 23.20 17.19 15.00
C THR A 10 22.18 17.75 14.00
N ALA A 11 21.04 17.08 13.83
CA ALA A 11 19.93 17.58 12.99
C ALA A 11 19.28 18.85 13.59
N LEU A 12 19.14 18.93 14.90
CA LEU A 12 18.67 20.16 15.58
C LEU A 12 19.64 21.34 15.40
N ILE A 13 20.95 21.10 15.47
CA ILE A 13 21.98 22.15 15.34
C ILE A 13 22.07 22.66 13.88
N ILE A 14 21.84 21.80 12.90
CA ILE A 14 21.80 22.19 11.48
C ILE A 14 20.55 23.04 11.19
N GLY A 15 19.40 22.71 11.80
CA GLY A 15 18.16 23.48 11.66
C GLY A 15 18.24 24.90 12.25
N THR A 16 19.02 25.12 13.30
CA THR A 16 19.16 26.44 13.92
C THR A 16 20.14 27.40 13.19
N LEU A 17 20.96 26.88 12.26
CA LEU A 17 21.93 27.68 11.51
C LEU A 17 21.40 28.24 10.17
N MET A 18 20.19 27.84 9.75
CA MET A 18 19.56 28.29 8.49
C MET A 18 18.36 29.23 8.69
N SER A 19 18.34 30.02 9.75
CA SER A 19 17.26 30.99 9.98
C SER A 19 17.44 32.24 9.08
N SER A 20 16.97 32.15 7.86
CA SER A 20 16.59 33.32 7.07
C SER A 20 15.06 33.35 6.96
N ALA A 21 14.46 34.33 7.63
CA ALA A 21 13.02 34.54 7.68
C ALA A 21 12.47 34.81 6.28
N ALA A 22 11.85 33.82 5.67
CA ALA A 22 10.90 34.01 4.58
C ALA A 22 9.50 34.04 5.21
N ALA A 23 8.87 35.21 5.20
CA ALA A 23 7.48 35.35 5.59
C ALA A 23 6.61 34.66 4.52
N PHE A 24 6.07 33.49 4.82
CA PHE A 24 5.09 32.81 3.98
C PHE A 24 3.71 33.36 4.33
N ALA A 25 3.07 33.97 3.35
CA ALA A 25 1.63 34.16 3.34
C ALA A 25 1.01 32.79 3.10
N ASP A 26 0.41 32.17 4.11
CA ASP A 26 -0.43 30.99 3.97
C ASP A 26 -1.71 31.43 3.25
N GLU A 27 -1.78 31.24 1.92
CA GLU A 27 -3.04 31.31 1.20
C GLU A 27 -3.92 30.18 1.74
N LEU A 28 -5.01 30.55 2.40
CA LEU A 28 -6.10 29.64 2.77
C LEU A 28 -6.50 28.89 1.49
N GLN A 29 -6.10 27.63 1.37
CA GLN A 29 -6.46 26.80 0.24
C GLN A 29 -7.97 26.66 0.21
N GLU A 30 -8.59 27.17 -0.81
CA GLU A 30 -10.01 27.07 -1.06
C GLU A 30 -10.39 25.58 -1.17
N TYR A 31 -11.32 25.12 -0.35
CA TYR A 31 -11.84 23.75 -0.40
C TYR A 31 -12.47 23.49 -1.77
N THR A 32 -11.76 22.79 -2.65
CA THR A 32 -12.24 22.52 -4.01
C THR A 32 -13.00 21.21 -4.05
N LEU A 33 -14.30 21.31 -4.40
CA LEU A 33 -15.17 20.16 -4.65
C LEU A 33 -14.83 19.43 -5.97
N ASP A 34 -13.95 20.00 -6.81
CA ASP A 34 -13.53 19.48 -8.10
C ASP A 34 -11.99 19.50 -8.21
N PRO A 35 -11.29 18.61 -7.50
CA PRO A 35 -9.85 18.61 -7.46
C PRO A 35 -9.24 18.24 -8.82
N MET A 36 -8.05 18.77 -9.09
CA MET A 36 -7.23 18.36 -10.23
C MET A 36 -6.62 16.98 -9.98
N VAL A 37 -6.75 16.10 -10.97
CA VAL A 37 -6.27 14.71 -10.98
C VAL A 37 -5.31 14.51 -12.14
N ILE A 38 -4.17 13.89 -11.90
CA ILE A 38 -3.18 13.55 -12.94
C ILE A 38 -3.22 12.04 -13.21
N THR A 39 -3.36 11.24 -12.16
CA THR A 39 -3.17 9.79 -12.20
C THR A 39 -4.16 9.08 -13.13
N ALA A 40 -5.41 9.52 -13.20
CA ALA A 40 -6.41 8.80 -13.98
C ALA A 40 -6.12 8.78 -15.48
N GLN A 41 -5.55 9.85 -16.04
CA GLN A 41 -5.31 10.01 -17.49
C GLN A 41 -3.85 10.25 -17.86
N ARG A 42 -2.94 10.26 -16.89
CA ARG A 42 -1.56 10.73 -17.07
C ARG A 42 -1.43 12.18 -17.59
N MET A 43 -2.50 12.91 -17.48
CA MET A 43 -2.62 14.32 -17.83
C MET A 43 -3.46 15.01 -16.76
N GLU A 44 -3.17 16.25 -16.49
CA GLU A 44 -3.94 17.04 -15.51
C GLU A 44 -5.36 17.28 -16.02
N THR A 45 -6.34 16.85 -15.24
CA THR A 45 -7.76 16.91 -15.58
C THR A 45 -8.58 17.13 -14.31
N LYS A 46 -9.64 17.94 -14.36
CA LYS A 46 -10.58 18.06 -13.25
C LYS A 46 -11.29 16.73 -12.99
N ASP A 47 -11.56 16.40 -11.72
CA ASP A 47 -12.25 15.15 -11.38
C ASP A 47 -13.59 15.02 -12.11
N LEU A 48 -14.37 16.09 -12.18
CA LEU A 48 -15.66 16.11 -12.90
C LEU A 48 -15.56 15.69 -14.37
N LYS A 49 -14.41 15.97 -15.01
CA LYS A 49 -14.11 15.64 -16.42
C LYS A 49 -13.32 14.34 -16.59
N THR A 50 -13.12 13.59 -15.52
CA THR A 50 -12.34 12.36 -15.52
C THR A 50 -13.26 11.14 -15.55
N PRO A 51 -13.24 10.28 -16.60
CA PRO A 51 -14.11 9.11 -16.72
C PRO A 51 -13.60 7.91 -15.89
N ALA A 52 -13.42 8.12 -14.60
CA ALA A 52 -13.02 7.10 -13.64
C ALA A 52 -13.50 7.46 -12.22
N ALA A 53 -13.66 6.43 -11.37
CA ALA A 53 -13.87 6.64 -9.95
C ALA A 53 -12.53 7.02 -9.29
N VAL A 54 -12.37 8.30 -8.98
CA VAL A 54 -11.18 8.86 -8.36
C VAL A 54 -11.52 9.42 -6.99
N GLU A 55 -10.58 9.31 -6.06
CA GLU A 55 -10.58 10.02 -4.80
C GLU A 55 -9.26 10.77 -4.65
N VAL A 56 -9.34 12.03 -4.23
CA VAL A 56 -8.19 12.83 -3.87
C VAL A 56 -8.24 13.09 -2.36
N VAL A 57 -7.27 12.54 -1.65
CA VAL A 57 -7.05 12.88 -0.25
C VAL A 57 -6.14 14.10 -0.22
N THR A 58 -6.69 15.24 0.14
CA THR A 58 -5.98 16.53 0.12
C THR A 58 -5.03 16.65 1.32
N LYS A 59 -4.07 17.57 1.22
CA LYS A 59 -3.15 17.95 2.32
C LYS A 59 -3.90 18.21 3.61
N GLU A 60 -4.97 18.99 3.56
CA GLU A 60 -5.78 19.32 4.72
C GLU A 60 -6.38 18.07 5.38
N LYS A 61 -6.97 17.15 4.61
CA LYS A 61 -7.46 15.88 5.14
C LYS A 61 -6.35 15.04 5.78
N ILE A 62 -5.16 15.02 5.19
CA ILE A 62 -3.99 14.32 5.72
C ILE A 62 -3.56 14.92 7.06
N GLU A 63 -3.41 16.23 7.13
CA GLU A 63 -2.99 16.93 8.34
C GLU A 63 -4.03 16.82 9.48
N ASN A 64 -5.32 16.89 9.14
CA ASN A 64 -6.43 16.75 10.09
C ASN A 64 -6.63 15.30 10.56
N SER A 65 -6.20 14.30 9.79
CA SER A 65 -6.29 12.90 10.21
C SER A 65 -5.32 12.54 11.35
N GLY A 66 -4.27 13.34 11.57
CA GLY A 66 -3.19 13.02 12.51
C GLY A 66 -2.36 11.80 12.07
N ALA A 67 -2.51 11.35 10.83
CA ALA A 67 -1.81 10.20 10.26
C ALA A 67 -0.29 10.39 10.30
N GLY A 68 0.44 9.33 10.58
CA GLY A 68 1.89 9.32 10.58
C GLY A 68 2.51 8.92 9.25
N SER A 69 1.76 8.19 8.44
CA SER A 69 2.22 7.61 7.18
C SER A 69 1.11 7.58 6.13
N ALA A 70 1.46 7.31 4.88
CA ALA A 70 0.49 7.10 3.81
C ALA A 70 -0.46 5.93 4.11
N TYR A 71 0.00 4.90 4.83
CA TYR A 71 -0.86 3.79 5.24
C TYR A 71 -2.00 4.25 6.16
N ASP A 72 -1.67 5.04 7.19
CA ASP A 72 -2.66 5.56 8.14
C ASP A 72 -3.71 6.44 7.44
N VAL A 73 -3.28 7.23 6.45
CA VAL A 73 -4.19 8.04 5.62
C VAL A 73 -5.17 7.17 4.85
N LEU A 74 -4.65 6.13 4.17
CA LEU A 74 -5.42 5.29 3.26
C LEU A 74 -6.41 4.36 3.96
N GLN A 75 -6.22 4.05 5.24
CA GLN A 75 -7.17 3.22 6.00
C GLN A 75 -8.59 3.80 6.04
N ASN A 76 -8.73 5.12 5.94
CA ASN A 76 -10.00 5.81 5.99
C ASN A 76 -10.56 6.18 4.60
N ALA A 77 -9.84 5.84 3.52
CA ALA A 77 -10.30 6.12 2.15
C ALA A 77 -11.42 5.17 1.71
N LEU A 78 -12.32 5.68 0.87
CA LEU A 78 -13.46 4.92 0.35
C LEU A 78 -13.01 3.74 -0.51
N GLY A 79 -13.66 2.59 -0.36
CA GLY A 79 -13.38 1.39 -1.15
C GLY A 79 -12.01 0.77 -0.87
N ILE A 80 -11.27 1.31 0.10
CA ILE A 80 -9.99 0.75 0.56
C ILE A 80 -10.18 0.04 1.89
N MET A 81 -9.78 -1.21 1.92
CA MET A 81 -9.71 -2.02 3.13
C MET A 81 -8.26 -2.37 3.41
N SER A 82 -7.83 -2.22 4.64
CA SER A 82 -6.52 -2.66 5.05
C SER A 82 -6.56 -4.10 5.55
N SER A 83 -5.54 -4.88 5.22
CA SER A 83 -5.34 -6.22 5.76
C SER A 83 -4.19 -6.28 6.75
N ALA A 84 -4.03 -5.22 7.51
CA ALA A 84 -3.01 -5.13 8.55
C ALA A 84 -3.13 -6.26 9.57
N GLN A 85 -2.02 -6.87 9.89
CA GLN A 85 -1.93 -8.00 10.83
C GLN A 85 -1.19 -7.66 12.11
N GLY A 86 -0.73 -6.44 12.26
CA GLY A 86 0.06 -6.01 13.40
C GLY A 86 -0.17 -4.55 13.73
N PRO A 87 0.50 -4.02 14.75
CA PRO A 87 0.42 -2.62 15.08
C PRO A 87 0.89 -1.76 13.89
N ASN A 88 0.15 -0.69 13.61
CA ASN A 88 0.41 0.25 12.52
C ASN A 88 0.47 -0.37 11.12
N GLY A 89 -0.32 -1.42 10.88
CA GLY A 89 -0.44 -2.01 9.56
C GLY A 89 0.63 -3.03 9.18
N ALA A 90 1.65 -3.22 9.99
CA ALA A 90 2.69 -4.22 9.68
C ALA A 90 2.08 -5.60 9.47
N ALA A 91 2.18 -6.12 8.26
CA ALA A 91 1.73 -7.46 7.95
C ALA A 91 2.72 -8.47 8.54
N MET A 92 2.27 -9.18 9.58
CA MET A 92 3.08 -10.19 10.23
C MET A 92 3.41 -11.33 9.27
N GLY A 93 4.65 -11.45 8.90
CA GLY A 93 5.18 -12.46 7.97
C GLY A 93 5.58 -11.93 6.61
N SER A 94 5.22 -10.73 6.22
CA SER A 94 5.65 -10.14 4.95
C SER A 94 6.14 -8.71 5.05
N MET A 95 5.93 -8.04 6.19
CA MET A 95 6.30 -6.63 6.41
C MET A 95 5.81 -5.71 5.28
N THR A 96 4.62 -5.97 4.78
CA THR A 96 3.99 -5.17 3.73
C THR A 96 2.67 -4.65 4.22
N SER A 97 2.48 -3.35 4.09
CA SER A 97 1.16 -2.77 4.20
C SER A 97 0.37 -3.13 2.93
N LYS A 98 -0.64 -3.96 3.10
CA LYS A 98 -1.48 -4.39 2.00
C LYS A 98 -2.82 -3.67 2.06
N ILE A 99 -3.18 -3.02 0.98
CA ILE A 99 -4.52 -2.48 0.79
C ILE A 99 -5.30 -3.32 -0.21
N ILE A 100 -6.59 -3.40 0.01
CA ILE A 100 -7.56 -4.09 -0.83
C ILE A 100 -8.46 -3.02 -1.42
N ILE A 101 -8.47 -2.88 -2.74
CA ILE A 101 -9.33 -1.92 -3.43
C ILE A 101 -10.54 -2.67 -3.98
N ARG A 102 -11.77 -2.25 -3.58
CA ARG A 102 -13.02 -2.87 -4.05
C ARG A 102 -13.07 -4.39 -3.86
N GLY A 103 -12.47 -4.90 -2.77
CA GLY A 103 -12.40 -6.34 -2.52
C GLY A 103 -11.36 -7.09 -3.37
N VAL A 104 -10.53 -6.42 -4.16
CA VAL A 104 -9.40 -7.00 -4.89
C VAL A 104 -8.13 -6.76 -4.10
N ASP A 105 -7.50 -7.84 -3.66
CA ASP A 105 -6.34 -7.80 -2.76
C ASP A 105 -4.98 -7.82 -3.48
N LYS A 106 -4.98 -7.79 -4.80
CA LYS A 106 -3.80 -7.84 -5.66
C LYS A 106 -3.92 -6.87 -6.82
N GLY A 107 -2.79 -6.51 -7.41
CA GLY A 107 -2.76 -5.60 -8.55
C GLY A 107 -3.05 -4.14 -8.20
N THR A 108 -2.64 -3.70 -7.01
CA THR A 108 -2.60 -2.28 -6.67
C THR A 108 -1.21 -1.75 -6.95
N LEU A 109 -1.12 -0.79 -7.87
CA LEU A 109 0.11 -0.05 -8.11
C LEU A 109 0.21 1.13 -7.16
N VAL A 110 1.29 1.18 -6.39
CA VAL A 110 1.63 2.32 -5.53
C VAL A 110 2.78 3.10 -6.16
N MET A 111 2.61 4.41 -6.25
CA MET A 111 3.62 5.32 -6.80
C MET A 111 3.90 6.48 -5.84
N VAL A 112 5.10 7.01 -5.89
CA VAL A 112 5.49 8.30 -5.30
C VAL A 112 5.96 9.20 -6.44
N ASP A 113 5.29 10.33 -6.63
CA ASP A 113 5.52 11.25 -7.77
C ASP A 113 5.55 10.53 -9.13
N GLY A 114 4.65 9.54 -9.33
CA GLY A 114 4.58 8.75 -10.54
C GLY A 114 5.64 7.64 -10.66
N VAL A 115 6.51 7.45 -9.67
CA VAL A 115 7.53 6.39 -9.63
C VAL A 115 6.98 5.16 -8.93
N PRO A 116 6.94 3.98 -9.59
CA PRO A 116 6.45 2.74 -8.98
C PRO A 116 7.28 2.30 -7.77
N MET A 117 6.60 2.02 -6.65
CA MET A 117 7.19 1.48 -5.43
C MET A 117 7.11 -0.04 -5.33
N ASN A 118 6.28 -0.66 -6.17
CA ASN A 118 6.07 -2.10 -6.14
C ASN A 118 7.32 -2.88 -6.54
N GLN A 119 7.68 -3.88 -5.74
CA GLN A 119 8.74 -4.83 -6.01
C GLN A 119 8.26 -6.25 -5.75
N ASP A 120 8.34 -7.14 -6.75
CA ASP A 120 7.77 -8.49 -6.69
C ASP A 120 6.32 -8.47 -6.16
N GLY A 121 5.51 -7.51 -6.63
CA GLY A 121 4.11 -7.29 -6.24
C GLY A 121 3.90 -6.74 -4.82
N LYS A 122 4.95 -6.28 -4.14
CA LYS A 122 4.90 -5.80 -2.76
C LYS A 122 5.31 -4.33 -2.68
N TYR A 123 4.70 -3.62 -1.76
CA TYR A 123 4.99 -2.23 -1.43
C TYR A 123 4.83 -2.02 0.07
N ASN A 124 5.31 -0.91 0.59
CA ASN A 124 5.13 -0.52 1.98
C ASN A 124 4.71 0.95 2.06
N LEU A 125 3.48 1.19 2.46
CA LEU A 125 2.91 2.54 2.59
C LEU A 125 3.31 3.21 3.91
N GLU A 126 3.77 2.44 4.88
CA GLU A 126 4.29 2.96 6.15
C GLU A 126 5.63 3.67 5.98
N ASP A 127 6.32 3.40 4.87
CA ASP A 127 7.61 3.99 4.53
C ASP A 127 7.50 5.44 4.05
N ILE A 128 6.28 5.98 3.88
CA ILE A 128 6.06 7.31 3.31
C ILE A 128 5.47 8.21 4.39
N PRO A 129 6.28 9.13 4.95
CA PRO A 129 5.84 10.04 6.00
C PRO A 129 4.75 10.98 5.52
N SER A 130 3.66 11.11 6.28
CA SER A 130 2.56 12.02 5.95
C SER A 130 2.99 13.49 5.85
N ASP A 131 4.02 13.88 6.60
CA ASP A 131 4.56 15.26 6.60
C ASP A 131 5.10 15.71 5.24
N MET A 132 5.47 14.75 4.36
CA MET A 132 5.94 15.03 2.99
C MET A 132 4.84 14.93 1.92
N ILE A 133 3.63 14.55 2.28
CA ILE A 133 2.56 14.31 1.31
C ILE A 133 1.77 15.59 1.06
N GLU A 134 1.66 15.99 -0.20
CA GLU A 134 0.78 17.07 -0.65
C GLU A 134 -0.65 16.57 -0.88
N LYS A 135 -0.79 15.43 -1.58
CA LYS A 135 -2.06 14.74 -1.82
C LYS A 135 -1.85 13.29 -2.19
N ILE A 136 -2.88 12.48 -2.01
CA ILE A 136 -2.91 11.11 -2.53
C ILE A 136 -4.05 11.01 -3.54
N GLU A 137 -3.74 10.55 -4.74
CA GLU A 137 -4.73 10.24 -5.78
C GLU A 137 -4.96 8.73 -5.84
N ILE A 138 -6.21 8.32 -5.71
CA ILE A 138 -6.62 6.92 -5.72
C ILE A 138 -7.54 6.72 -6.92
N VAL A 139 -7.07 5.98 -7.92
CA VAL A 139 -7.86 5.57 -9.08
C VAL A 139 -8.28 4.13 -8.90
N ARG A 140 -9.57 3.87 -8.81
CA ARG A 140 -10.12 2.53 -8.56
C ARG A 140 -10.44 1.82 -9.86
N GLY A 141 -10.18 0.49 -9.88
CA GLY A 141 -10.40 -0.34 -11.06
C GLY A 141 -9.38 -0.09 -12.17
N GLY A 142 -9.38 -0.94 -13.15
CA GLY A 142 -8.55 -1.05 -14.34
C GLY A 142 -7.65 0.10 -14.78
N GLY A 143 -6.52 0.29 -14.12
CA GLY A 143 -5.46 1.23 -14.55
C GLY A 143 -4.38 0.59 -15.44
N SER A 144 -4.52 -0.69 -15.77
CA SER A 144 -3.48 -1.46 -16.47
C SER A 144 -3.12 -0.92 -17.84
N VAL A 145 -4.04 -0.26 -18.53
CA VAL A 145 -3.76 0.27 -19.88
C VAL A 145 -2.71 1.37 -19.79
N LEU A 146 -2.88 2.35 -18.93
CA LEU A 146 -1.89 3.44 -18.83
C LEU A 146 -0.67 3.05 -17.99
N TYR A 147 -0.80 2.19 -16.97
CA TYR A 147 0.23 1.95 -15.96
C TYR A 147 0.88 0.55 -16.01
N GLY A 148 0.28 -0.41 -16.70
CA GLY A 148 0.82 -1.76 -16.88
C GLY A 148 0.34 -2.77 -15.85
N SER A 149 1.11 -3.85 -15.66
CA SER A 149 0.63 -5.09 -15.06
C SER A 149 0.24 -5.01 -13.59
N GLU A 150 0.74 -4.05 -12.83
CA GLU A 150 0.49 -3.97 -11.38
C GLU A 150 -0.73 -3.11 -11.02
N ALA A 151 -1.45 -2.56 -12.03
CA ALA A 151 -2.57 -1.65 -11.87
C ALA A 151 -3.94 -2.27 -12.19
N THR A 152 -4.14 -3.56 -11.98
CA THR A 152 -5.41 -4.24 -12.27
C THR A 152 -6.50 -3.94 -11.25
N GLY A 153 -6.15 -3.77 -9.99
CA GLY A 153 -7.06 -3.41 -8.90
C GLY A 153 -7.23 -1.90 -8.73
N GLY A 154 -6.21 -1.14 -9.13
CA GLY A 154 -6.20 0.32 -9.01
C GLY A 154 -4.79 0.90 -8.92
N VAL A 155 -4.74 2.22 -8.84
CA VAL A 155 -3.49 3.00 -8.70
C VAL A 155 -3.62 3.93 -7.51
N VAL A 156 -2.60 3.95 -6.67
CA VAL A 156 -2.43 4.93 -5.58
C VAL A 156 -1.18 5.72 -5.89
N ASN A 157 -1.33 7.01 -6.19
CA ASN A 157 -0.21 7.89 -6.44
C ASN A 157 -0.09 8.92 -5.32
N ILE A 158 1.02 8.87 -4.61
CA ILE A 158 1.36 9.77 -3.51
C ILE A 158 2.19 10.90 -4.10
N ILE A 159 1.65 12.09 -4.05
CA ILE A 159 2.29 13.29 -4.59
C ILE A 159 2.95 14.03 -3.43
N THR A 160 4.26 14.23 -3.53
CA THR A 160 5.04 14.87 -2.46
C THR A 160 4.97 16.38 -2.57
N LYS A 161 5.13 17.06 -1.43
CA LYS A 161 5.19 18.52 -1.35
C LYS A 161 6.38 19.06 -2.15
N ASN A 162 6.16 20.11 -2.92
CA ASN A 162 7.24 20.86 -3.60
C ASN A 162 7.94 21.82 -2.65
N THR A 163 7.25 22.26 -1.61
CA THR A 163 7.80 23.09 -0.53
C THR A 163 7.33 22.57 0.80
N VAL A 164 8.19 22.48 1.79
CA VAL A 164 7.85 22.09 3.16
C VAL A 164 8.21 23.24 4.11
N ASN A 165 7.38 23.41 5.14
CA ASN A 165 7.70 24.34 6.21
C ASN A 165 8.79 23.74 7.09
N ASN A 166 9.72 24.58 7.54
CA ASN A 166 10.70 24.15 8.54
C ASN A 166 9.98 23.84 9.84
N SER A 167 10.08 22.63 10.31
CA SER A 167 9.40 22.22 11.54
C SER A 167 10.09 21.08 12.28
N VAL A 168 9.87 21.04 13.57
CA VAL A 168 10.20 19.91 14.43
C VAL A 168 8.93 19.45 15.12
N LYS A 169 8.67 18.15 15.06
CA LYS A 169 7.50 17.50 15.65
C LYS A 169 7.93 16.38 16.57
N VAL A 170 7.44 16.39 17.80
CA VAL A 170 7.69 15.35 18.78
C VAL A 170 6.37 14.84 19.33
N SER A 171 6.26 13.54 19.51
CA SER A 171 5.06 12.94 20.07
C SER A 171 5.38 11.65 20.84
N ALA A 172 4.56 11.37 21.84
CA ALA A 172 4.64 10.16 22.65
C ALA A 172 3.23 9.63 22.93
N GLY A 173 3.12 8.33 23.11
CA GLY A 173 1.85 7.65 23.32
C GLY A 173 1.95 6.41 24.18
N ASN A 174 0.83 5.71 24.31
CA ASN A 174 0.84 4.42 24.99
C ASN A 174 1.59 3.35 24.19
N TYR A 175 1.78 2.18 24.75
CA TYR A 175 2.60 1.08 24.22
C TYR A 175 4.05 1.49 23.92
N GLY A 176 4.60 2.48 24.64
CA GLY A 176 5.97 2.96 24.44
C GLY A 176 6.21 3.55 23.05
N ARG A 177 5.18 4.12 22.45
CA ARG A 177 5.27 4.75 21.13
C ARG A 177 5.86 6.15 21.28
N GLU A 178 6.91 6.44 20.52
CA GLU A 178 7.55 7.75 20.44
C GLU A 178 7.84 8.06 18.98
N ARG A 179 7.53 9.27 18.55
CA ARG A 179 7.82 9.71 17.18
C ARG A 179 8.47 11.08 17.17
N TYR A 180 9.48 11.21 16.37
CA TYR A 180 10.22 12.43 16.11
C TYR A 180 10.22 12.67 14.60
N ALA A 181 9.91 13.90 14.18
CA ALA A 181 9.97 14.29 12.77
C ALA A 181 10.62 15.67 12.65
N VAL A 182 11.39 15.86 11.61
CA VAL A 182 11.99 17.14 11.23
C VAL A 182 11.72 17.35 9.75
N SER A 183 11.21 18.51 9.41
CA SER A 183 11.03 18.95 8.01
C SER A 183 11.83 20.21 7.76
N VAL A 184 12.49 20.27 6.62
CA VAL A 184 13.31 21.41 6.20
C VAL A 184 13.02 21.73 4.75
N GLY A 185 12.67 22.98 4.47
CA GLY A 185 12.48 23.51 3.14
C GLY A 185 13.37 24.74 2.90
N ALA A 186 14.06 24.78 1.80
CA ALA A 186 14.90 25.93 1.40
C ALA A 186 14.95 25.99 -0.12
N ASP A 187 14.47 27.07 -0.72
CA ASP A 187 14.48 27.36 -2.14
C ASP A 187 14.15 26.11 -3.02
N ARG A 188 15.19 25.37 -3.42
CA ARG A 188 15.08 24.18 -4.29
C ARG A 188 15.16 22.85 -3.57
N PHE A 189 15.38 22.86 -2.27
CA PHE A 189 15.59 21.64 -1.45
C PHE A 189 14.48 21.46 -0.42
N ASN A 190 13.91 20.26 -0.35
CA ASN A 190 12.95 19.87 0.67
C ASN A 190 13.32 18.51 1.24
N ALA A 191 13.22 18.35 2.55
CA ALA A 191 13.49 17.10 3.22
C ALA A 191 12.58 16.91 4.43
N ALA A 192 12.20 15.66 4.71
CA ALA A 192 11.69 15.26 5.99
C ALA A 192 12.40 13.99 6.47
N ALA A 193 12.71 13.95 7.74
CA ALA A 193 13.24 12.77 8.42
C ALA A 193 12.34 12.40 9.58
N THR A 194 12.09 11.10 9.76
CA THR A 194 11.25 10.55 10.82
C THR A 194 11.97 9.43 11.56
N LEU A 195 11.73 9.35 12.86
CA LEU A 195 12.11 8.23 13.70
C LEU A 195 10.91 7.87 14.57
N GLU A 196 10.48 6.63 14.52
CA GLU A 196 9.42 6.12 15.39
C GLU A 196 9.89 4.88 16.13
N ASN A 197 9.70 4.86 17.44
CA ASN A 197 9.87 3.71 18.31
C ASN A 197 8.51 3.20 18.76
N ARG A 198 8.38 1.88 18.90
CA ARG A 198 7.18 1.20 19.38
C ARG A 198 7.59 0.16 20.41
N GLY A 199 6.89 0.15 21.53
CA GLY A 199 7.13 -0.79 22.62
C GLY A 199 6.21 -2.02 22.54
N LYS A 200 6.11 -2.72 23.66
CA LYS A 200 5.41 -4.00 23.74
C LYS A 200 3.89 -3.85 23.66
N ILE A 201 3.27 -4.73 22.85
CA ILE A 201 1.83 -4.97 22.84
C ILE A 201 1.61 -6.48 23.03
N ALA A 202 0.99 -6.85 24.14
CA ALA A 202 0.74 -8.25 24.49
C ALA A 202 -0.54 -8.77 23.82
N ASN A 203 -0.60 -10.09 23.59
CA ASN A 203 -1.78 -10.80 23.11
C ASN A 203 -2.33 -10.24 21.77
N MET A 204 -1.46 -10.05 20.80
CA MET A 204 -1.80 -9.57 19.46
C MET A 204 -2.62 -10.58 18.64
N THR A 205 -2.70 -11.83 19.09
CA THR A 205 -3.42 -12.90 18.40
C THR A 205 -4.39 -13.58 19.34
N THR A 206 -5.35 -14.31 18.77
CA THR A 206 -6.14 -15.26 19.56
C THR A 206 -5.23 -16.30 20.22
N THR A 207 -5.59 -16.69 21.42
CA THR A 207 -4.92 -17.79 22.10
C THR A 207 -5.36 -19.11 21.47
N ILE A 208 -4.41 -19.90 20.97
CA ILE A 208 -4.66 -21.26 20.51
C ILE A 208 -4.50 -22.22 21.69
N LYS A 209 -5.54 -23.03 21.90
CA LYS A 209 -5.49 -24.14 22.84
C LYS A 209 -5.01 -25.38 22.08
N ASN A 210 -3.82 -25.85 22.37
CA ASN A 210 -3.29 -27.09 21.83
C ASN A 210 -3.31 -28.19 22.88
N VAL A 211 -3.97 -29.32 22.58
CA VAL A 211 -4.03 -30.49 23.47
C VAL A 211 -3.17 -31.59 22.85
N ALA A 212 -1.96 -31.76 23.35
CA ALA A 212 -1.08 -32.84 22.94
C ALA A 212 -0.68 -33.70 24.15
N MET A 213 -0.74 -35.02 24.01
CA MET A 213 -0.37 -35.97 25.07
C MET A 213 -1.04 -35.71 26.45
N GLY A 214 -2.31 -35.34 26.45
CA GLY A 214 -3.06 -35.05 27.68
C GLY A 214 -2.70 -33.75 28.38
N LYS A 215 -1.86 -32.91 27.79
CA LYS A 215 -1.49 -31.59 28.32
C LYS A 215 -2.07 -30.49 27.44
N THR A 216 -2.63 -29.47 28.05
CA THR A 216 -3.12 -28.26 27.36
C THR A 216 -2.04 -27.21 27.38
N SER A 217 -1.66 -26.73 26.20
CA SER A 217 -0.82 -25.53 26.05
C SER A 217 -1.59 -24.39 25.43
N TYR A 218 -1.28 -23.17 25.84
CA TYR A 218 -1.87 -21.94 25.29
C TYR A 218 -0.77 -21.17 24.58
N ARG A 219 -1.05 -20.72 23.36
CA ARG A 219 -0.10 -19.99 22.50
C ARG A 219 -0.72 -18.69 22.03
N HIS A 220 0.04 -17.63 22.08
CA HIS A 220 -0.32 -16.33 21.51
C HIS A 220 0.93 -15.58 21.06
N PHE A 221 0.79 -14.58 20.21
CA PHE A 221 1.88 -13.69 19.82
C PHE A 221 1.83 -12.39 20.62
N ASP A 222 3.01 -11.95 21.05
CA ASP A 222 3.28 -10.63 21.55
C ASP A 222 4.11 -9.86 20.53
N TYR A 223 3.76 -8.61 20.26
CA TYR A 223 4.64 -7.65 19.64
C TYR A 223 5.60 -7.11 20.70
N ILE A 224 6.89 -7.20 20.49
CA ILE A 224 7.90 -6.88 21.52
C ILE A 224 8.43 -5.46 21.35
N LYS A 225 8.81 -5.10 20.13
CA LYS A 225 9.31 -3.77 19.79
C LYS A 225 9.36 -3.56 18.30
N GLY A 226 9.37 -2.30 17.89
CA GLY A 226 9.69 -1.89 16.53
C GLY A 226 10.38 -0.54 16.50
N GLU A 227 11.07 -0.31 15.42
CA GLU A 227 11.71 0.97 15.10
C GLU A 227 11.50 1.21 13.61
N SER A 228 11.09 2.43 13.26
CA SER A 228 11.02 2.89 11.88
C SER A 228 11.82 4.18 11.73
N LYS A 229 12.63 4.26 10.68
CA LYS A 229 13.37 5.46 10.30
C LYS A 229 13.10 5.74 8.84
N GLY A 230 12.85 7.00 8.51
CA GLY A 230 12.62 7.42 7.15
C GLY A 230 13.29 8.76 6.84
N ILE A 231 13.78 8.89 5.62
CA ILE A 231 14.20 10.17 5.04
C ILE A 231 13.66 10.23 3.63
N LEU A 232 12.88 11.25 3.37
CA LEU A 232 12.48 11.61 2.01
C LEU A 232 12.96 13.03 1.73
N TRP A 233 13.71 13.21 0.66
CA TRP A 233 14.13 14.54 0.23
C TRP A 233 14.07 14.67 -1.28
N ASN A 234 13.85 15.89 -1.73
CA ASN A 234 13.92 16.23 -3.13
C ASN A 234 14.73 17.51 -3.36
N TYR A 235 15.27 17.62 -4.55
CA TYR A 235 16.01 18.78 -5.02
C TYR A 235 15.56 19.15 -6.42
N ASN A 236 15.02 20.36 -6.57
CA ASN A 236 14.66 20.91 -7.86
C ASN A 236 15.93 21.45 -8.53
N ILE A 237 16.53 20.70 -9.45
CA ILE A 237 17.74 21.10 -10.20
C ILE A 237 17.42 22.39 -10.97
N ASN A 238 16.25 22.45 -11.57
CA ASN A 238 15.61 23.62 -12.15
C ASN A 238 14.07 23.43 -12.13
N ASP A 239 13.31 24.32 -12.75
CA ASP A 239 11.84 24.30 -12.77
C ASP A 239 11.26 23.07 -13.49
N ASN A 240 12.07 22.39 -14.29
CA ASN A 240 11.66 21.24 -15.11
C ASN A 240 12.25 19.92 -14.63
N VAL A 241 13.25 19.92 -13.74
CA VAL A 241 13.99 18.71 -13.35
C VAL A 241 14.05 18.59 -11.84
N LYS A 242 13.46 17.52 -11.30
CA LYS A 242 13.40 17.19 -9.88
C LYS A 242 14.12 15.87 -9.62
N PHE A 243 15.03 15.87 -8.66
CA PHE A 243 15.61 14.65 -8.11
C PHE A 243 14.95 14.33 -6.77
N THR A 244 14.60 13.05 -6.53
CA THR A 244 13.99 12.59 -5.28
C THR A 244 14.75 11.37 -4.76
N HIS A 245 14.98 11.32 -3.46
CA HIS A 245 15.52 10.17 -2.76
C HIS A 245 14.65 9.82 -1.55
N ASN A 246 14.24 8.57 -1.47
CA ASN A 246 13.50 8.01 -0.34
C ASN A 246 14.28 6.83 0.24
N TYR A 247 14.57 6.89 1.54
CA TYR A 247 15.16 5.79 2.31
C TYR A 247 14.30 5.52 3.54
N VAL A 248 14.00 4.25 3.77
CA VAL A 248 13.29 3.79 4.95
C VAL A 248 13.88 2.48 5.48
N GLU A 249 13.95 2.37 6.80
CA GLU A 249 14.34 1.19 7.54
C GLU A 249 13.25 0.87 8.57
N ASN A 250 12.77 -0.38 8.60
CA ASN A 250 11.79 -0.86 9.56
C ASN A 250 12.27 -2.14 10.24
N ASN A 251 12.35 -2.11 11.56
CA ASN A 251 12.71 -3.25 12.37
C ASN A 251 11.57 -3.63 13.30
N ASN A 252 11.17 -4.91 13.33
CA ASN A 252 10.11 -5.38 14.22
C ASN A 252 10.47 -6.73 14.83
N VAL A 253 10.13 -6.92 16.10
CA VAL A 253 10.35 -8.17 16.83
C VAL A 253 9.05 -8.66 17.43
N MET A 254 8.76 -9.94 17.22
CA MET A 254 7.58 -10.63 17.76
C MET A 254 7.97 -11.93 18.41
N ASP A 255 7.32 -12.24 19.53
CA ASP A 255 7.50 -13.49 20.25
C ASP A 255 6.21 -14.31 20.26
N LEU A 256 6.30 -15.58 19.87
CA LEU A 256 5.30 -16.59 20.16
C LEU A 256 5.50 -17.06 21.60
N ILE A 257 4.50 -16.85 22.43
CA ILE A 257 4.50 -17.27 23.83
C ILE A 257 3.72 -18.58 23.95
N ASP A 258 4.33 -19.57 24.60
CA ASP A 258 3.70 -20.86 24.92
C ASP A 258 3.88 -21.15 26.42
N ASN A 259 2.80 -21.41 27.14
CA ASN A 259 2.83 -21.65 28.57
C ASN A 259 3.62 -22.88 29.01
N THR A 260 4.00 -23.75 28.06
CA THR A 260 4.90 -24.90 28.33
C THR A 260 6.37 -24.52 28.37
N TYR A 261 6.70 -23.28 27.97
CA TYR A 261 8.06 -22.72 27.93
C TYR A 261 8.21 -21.64 29.01
N LEU A 262 8.56 -22.02 30.23
CA LEU A 262 8.53 -21.13 31.40
C LEU A 262 9.64 -20.04 31.43
N LYS A 263 10.68 -20.11 30.62
CA LYS A 263 11.85 -19.22 30.74
C LYS A 263 12.18 -18.42 29.49
N SER A 264 11.64 -18.76 28.32
CA SER A 264 11.90 -18.07 27.06
C SER A 264 10.70 -18.17 26.13
N PRO A 265 10.54 -17.23 25.19
CA PRO A 265 9.52 -17.39 24.15
C PRO A 265 9.78 -18.69 23.38
N TYR A 266 8.70 -19.37 22.97
CA TYR A 266 8.81 -20.57 22.15
C TYR A 266 9.47 -20.28 20.79
N GLN A 267 9.14 -19.12 20.21
CA GLN A 267 9.63 -18.68 18.92
C GLN A 267 9.73 -17.17 18.88
N ARG A 268 10.83 -16.65 18.32
CA ARG A 268 10.98 -15.23 17.99
C ARG A 268 11.02 -15.05 16.48
N LYS A 269 10.38 -13.99 16.02
CA LYS A 269 10.42 -13.53 14.65
C LYS A 269 11.00 -12.13 14.64
N GLU A 270 12.06 -11.95 13.88
CA GLU A 270 12.70 -10.67 13.68
C GLU A 270 12.55 -10.28 12.21
N TYR A 271 12.10 -9.07 11.98
CA TYR A 271 11.90 -8.49 10.66
C TYR A 271 12.78 -7.27 10.53
N ASP A 272 13.49 -7.20 9.42
CA ASP A 272 14.37 -6.09 9.06
C ASP A 272 14.11 -5.77 7.58
N ASP A 273 13.59 -4.58 7.30
CA ASP A 273 13.18 -4.14 5.97
C ASP A 273 13.85 -2.81 5.64
N HIS A 274 14.51 -2.74 4.48
CA HIS A 274 15.19 -1.56 3.98
C HIS A 274 14.70 -1.24 2.58
N ASN A 275 14.22 -0.01 2.38
CA ASN A 275 13.84 0.51 1.08
C ASN A 275 14.70 1.72 0.74
N ASN A 276 15.20 1.75 -0.49
CA ASN A 276 16.03 2.85 -0.98
C ASN A 276 15.67 3.13 -2.44
N THR A 277 15.17 4.32 -2.74
CA THR A 277 14.72 4.69 -4.09
C THR A 277 15.26 6.05 -4.48
N PHE A 278 15.89 6.11 -5.65
CA PHE A 278 16.32 7.32 -6.32
C PHE A 278 15.47 7.54 -7.56
N ALA A 279 15.06 8.77 -7.80
CA ALA A 279 14.26 9.12 -8.96
C ALA A 279 14.67 10.47 -9.54
N LEU A 280 14.71 10.57 -10.86
CA LEU A 280 14.87 11.79 -11.62
C LEU A 280 13.62 11.99 -12.46
N ALA A 281 12.89 13.06 -12.19
CA ALA A 281 11.69 13.45 -12.93
C ALA A 281 11.98 14.68 -13.79
N ILE A 282 11.50 14.66 -15.02
CA ILE A 282 11.56 15.77 -15.97
C ILE A 282 10.14 16.10 -16.40
N ASP A 283 9.79 17.40 -16.38
CA ASP A 283 8.54 17.94 -16.89
C ASP A 283 8.84 19.27 -17.60
N ASP A 284 8.76 19.27 -18.94
CA ASP A 284 9.10 20.47 -19.75
C ASP A 284 8.01 21.54 -19.72
N LYS A 285 6.91 21.30 -19.00
CA LYS A 285 5.70 22.15 -18.95
C LYS A 285 4.98 22.31 -20.29
N HIS A 286 5.47 21.65 -21.34
CA HIS A 286 4.91 21.66 -22.70
C HIS A 286 4.42 20.26 -23.11
N GLY A 287 4.13 19.39 -22.12
CA GLY A 287 3.55 18.06 -22.31
C GLY A 287 4.58 16.94 -22.40
N PHE A 288 5.88 17.20 -22.35
CA PHE A 288 6.87 16.13 -22.23
C PHE A 288 7.17 15.85 -20.76
N THR A 289 7.02 14.57 -20.35
CA THR A 289 7.42 14.11 -19.02
C THR A 289 8.27 12.86 -19.11
N SER A 290 9.23 12.71 -18.21
CA SER A 290 10.06 11.53 -18.09
C SER A 290 10.40 11.25 -16.64
N ASN A 291 10.37 9.97 -16.24
CA ASN A 291 10.80 9.49 -14.92
C ASN A 291 11.80 8.37 -15.10
N LEU A 292 13.00 8.53 -14.56
CA LEU A 292 14.00 7.48 -14.39
C LEU A 292 14.14 7.17 -12.91
N SER A 293 14.00 5.91 -12.51
CA SER A 293 14.21 5.52 -11.12
C SER A 293 15.01 4.24 -10.98
N TYR A 294 15.72 4.15 -9.85
CA TYR A 294 16.39 2.95 -9.37
C TYR A 294 16.03 2.75 -7.90
N GLY A 295 15.53 1.57 -7.57
CA GLY A 295 15.14 1.22 -6.21
C GLY A 295 15.72 -0.12 -5.78
N THR A 296 16.10 -0.20 -4.50
CA THR A 296 16.46 -1.44 -3.83
C THR A 296 15.51 -1.68 -2.67
N GLN A 297 15.13 -2.94 -2.45
CA GLN A 297 14.34 -3.35 -1.31
C GLN A 297 14.94 -4.62 -0.72
N GLU A 298 15.36 -4.54 0.54
CA GLU A 298 15.80 -5.68 1.33
C GLU A 298 14.72 -6.03 2.34
N ARG A 299 14.35 -7.31 2.43
CA ARG A 299 13.39 -7.85 3.40
C ARG A 299 13.95 -9.09 4.03
N ASN A 300 14.31 -8.95 5.28
CA ASN A 300 14.93 -10.02 6.05
C ASN A 300 13.96 -10.48 7.14
N TYR A 301 13.76 -11.77 7.19
CA TYR A 301 12.93 -12.42 8.19
C TYR A 301 13.72 -13.56 8.81
N ASP A 302 13.93 -13.47 10.10
CA ASP A 302 14.62 -14.48 10.91
C ASP A 302 13.63 -15.12 11.89
N GLN A 303 13.68 -16.44 11.98
CA GLN A 303 12.88 -17.19 12.93
C GLN A 303 13.76 -18.04 13.82
N ILE A 304 13.76 -17.75 15.11
CA ILE A 304 14.49 -18.47 16.15
C ILE A 304 13.46 -19.31 16.95
N THR A 305 13.75 -20.58 17.18
CA THR A 305 12.89 -21.48 17.95
C THR A 305 13.69 -22.13 19.07
N TRP A 306 13.13 -22.15 20.28
CA TRP A 306 13.77 -22.71 21.48
C TRP A 306 13.13 -24.03 21.92
N LYS A 307 13.92 -24.85 22.62
CA LYS A 307 13.48 -26.00 23.39
C LYS A 307 13.11 -25.56 24.82
N LYS A 308 12.48 -26.48 25.57
CA LYS A 308 12.09 -26.24 26.99
C LYS A 308 13.26 -25.94 27.92
N ASP A 309 14.45 -26.41 27.59
CA ASP A 309 15.70 -26.17 28.34
C ASP A 309 16.31 -24.78 28.06
N GLY A 310 15.70 -24.01 27.13
CA GLY A 310 16.19 -22.68 26.73
C GLY A 310 17.25 -22.73 25.63
N THR A 311 17.63 -23.91 25.13
CA THR A 311 18.54 -24.04 23.99
C THR A 311 17.78 -23.83 22.68
N ILE A 312 18.49 -23.38 21.61
CA ILE A 312 17.90 -23.25 20.28
C ILE A 312 17.50 -24.61 19.75
N SER A 313 16.23 -24.77 19.37
CA SER A 313 15.64 -26.06 18.95
C SER A 313 16.11 -26.52 17.59
N LYS A 314 16.36 -25.58 16.69
CA LYS A 314 16.78 -25.82 15.30
C LYS A 314 17.69 -24.67 14.87
N ALA A 315 18.37 -24.84 13.74
CA ALA A 315 19.03 -23.71 13.11
C ALA A 315 18.05 -22.54 12.90
N ILE A 316 18.55 -21.33 12.97
CA ILE A 316 17.75 -20.13 12.66
C ILE A 316 17.27 -20.27 11.22
N LYS A 317 15.95 -20.08 11.01
CA LYS A 317 15.37 -20.05 9.67
C LYS A 317 15.48 -18.64 9.13
N TYR A 318 16.22 -18.48 8.05
CA TYR A 318 16.34 -17.23 7.32
C TYR A 318 15.41 -17.22 6.10
N SER A 319 14.81 -16.09 5.84
CA SER A 319 14.03 -15.82 4.63
C SER A 319 14.30 -14.38 4.19
N TRP A 320 15.40 -14.19 3.49
CA TRP A 320 15.86 -12.88 3.06
C TRP A 320 15.62 -12.69 1.56
N ARG A 321 15.31 -11.47 1.19
CA ARG A 321 15.11 -11.05 -0.20
C ARG A 321 15.77 -9.72 -0.43
N LYS A 322 16.45 -9.61 -1.56
CA LYS A 322 17.01 -8.36 -2.02
C LYS A 322 16.61 -8.14 -3.47
N GLY A 323 15.78 -7.15 -3.69
CA GLY A 323 15.26 -6.82 -4.99
C GLY A 323 15.79 -5.49 -5.51
N TYR A 324 15.83 -5.38 -6.83
CA TYR A 324 16.28 -4.21 -7.55
C TYR A 324 15.30 -3.91 -8.68
N ASN A 325 14.85 -2.67 -8.77
CA ASN A 325 13.99 -2.19 -9.85
C ASN A 325 14.64 -1.00 -10.55
N THR A 326 14.77 -1.08 -11.86
CA THR A 326 15.08 0.07 -12.71
C THR A 326 13.84 0.38 -13.54
N ASN A 327 13.35 1.62 -13.50
CA ASN A 327 12.21 2.05 -14.28
C ASN A 327 12.58 3.29 -15.10
N LEU A 328 12.17 3.30 -16.35
CA LEU A 328 12.19 4.47 -17.22
C LEU A 328 10.80 4.62 -17.83
N ASN A 329 10.23 5.79 -17.71
CA ASN A 329 8.99 6.13 -18.39
C ASN A 329 9.19 7.48 -19.10
N VAL A 330 8.80 7.55 -20.36
CA VAL A 330 8.87 8.76 -21.18
C VAL A 330 7.55 8.92 -21.89
N GLN A 331 6.98 10.11 -21.86
CA GLN A 331 5.76 10.41 -22.59
C GLN A 331 5.73 11.85 -23.11
N LYS A 332 4.94 12.06 -24.15
CA LYS A 332 4.66 13.39 -24.71
C LYS A 332 3.16 13.50 -24.99
N VAL A 333 2.58 14.60 -24.55
CA VAL A 333 1.24 15.02 -24.90
C VAL A 333 1.35 16.02 -26.06
N PHE A 334 0.54 15.81 -27.07
CA PHE A 334 0.42 16.68 -28.24
C PHE A 334 -0.98 17.29 -28.26
N ASP A 335 -1.10 18.58 -28.38
CA ASP A 335 -2.34 19.25 -28.72
C ASP A 335 -2.61 19.03 -30.21
N VAL A 336 -3.56 18.18 -30.57
CA VAL A 336 -3.93 17.87 -31.96
C VAL A 336 -4.68 19.06 -32.56
N ASN A 337 -5.52 19.68 -31.73
CA ASN A 337 -6.22 20.93 -31.97
C ASN A 337 -6.55 21.59 -30.61
N GLU A 338 -7.35 22.64 -30.58
CA GLU A 338 -7.70 23.36 -29.35
C GLU A 338 -8.42 22.48 -28.31
N LYS A 339 -9.06 21.37 -28.72
CA LYS A 339 -9.90 20.51 -27.85
C LYS A 339 -9.36 19.09 -27.71
N ASP A 340 -8.66 18.56 -28.71
CA ASP A 340 -8.22 17.17 -28.76
C ASP A 340 -6.77 17.03 -28.37
N LYS A 341 -6.47 15.98 -27.60
CA LYS A 341 -5.12 15.67 -27.16
C LYS A 341 -4.71 14.26 -27.54
N PHE A 342 -3.45 14.08 -27.90
CA PHE A 342 -2.84 12.80 -28.16
C PHE A 342 -1.63 12.60 -27.25
N LEU A 343 -1.63 11.54 -26.46
CA LEU A 343 -0.51 11.13 -25.63
C LEU A 343 0.16 9.91 -26.26
N LEU A 344 1.47 9.96 -26.39
CA LEU A 344 2.31 8.83 -26.78
C LEU A 344 3.38 8.61 -25.71
N GLY A 345 3.60 7.37 -25.30
CA GLY A 345 4.60 7.06 -24.31
C GLY A 345 5.22 5.68 -24.47
N ALA A 346 6.39 5.54 -23.84
CA ALA A 346 7.15 4.30 -23.75
C ALA A 346 7.63 4.09 -22.31
N SER A 347 7.71 2.83 -21.88
CA SER A 347 8.28 2.49 -20.59
C SER A 347 9.17 1.27 -20.66
N PHE A 348 10.18 1.25 -19.80
CA PHE A 348 11.04 0.13 -19.52
C PHE A 348 11.06 -0.14 -18.02
N LYS A 349 10.92 -1.41 -17.61
CA LYS A 349 11.12 -1.85 -16.23
C LYS A 349 12.01 -3.09 -16.25
N ARG A 350 13.05 -3.08 -15.44
CA ARG A 350 13.86 -4.25 -15.12
C ARG A 350 13.63 -4.62 -13.68
N GLU A 351 13.26 -5.86 -13.45
CA GLU A 351 13.08 -6.46 -12.12
C GLU A 351 14.16 -7.49 -11.89
N GLU A 352 14.87 -7.37 -10.77
CA GLU A 352 15.87 -8.34 -10.33
C GLU A 352 15.60 -8.69 -8.87
N LEU A 353 15.77 -9.95 -8.50
CA LEU A 353 15.48 -10.45 -7.16
C LEU A 353 16.47 -11.54 -6.75
N ASP A 354 17.20 -11.32 -5.67
CA ASP A 354 17.96 -12.33 -4.96
C ASP A 354 17.14 -12.87 -3.77
N VAL A 355 17.10 -14.17 -3.62
CA VAL A 355 16.46 -14.87 -2.50
C VAL A 355 17.51 -15.63 -1.72
N TYR A 356 17.45 -15.53 -0.39
CA TYR A 356 18.37 -16.20 0.52
C TYR A 356 17.59 -17.08 1.48
N GLY A 357 18.17 -18.21 1.85
CA GLY A 357 17.63 -19.15 2.81
C GLY A 357 18.73 -19.86 3.60
N SER A 358 18.34 -20.78 4.45
CA SER A 358 19.26 -21.66 5.18
C SER A 358 19.07 -23.12 4.77
N ALA A 359 20.16 -23.87 4.64
CA ALA A 359 20.09 -25.31 4.42
C ALA A 359 19.43 -26.02 5.60
N ALA A 360 18.48 -26.92 5.32
CA ALA A 360 17.77 -27.66 6.37
C ALA A 360 18.67 -28.65 7.12
N LYS A 361 19.72 -29.17 6.47
CA LYS A 361 20.61 -30.20 7.01
C LYS A 361 21.79 -29.68 7.82
N LYS A 362 22.11 -28.39 7.77
CA LYS A 362 23.18 -27.82 8.62
C LYS A 362 22.66 -27.58 10.04
N MET A 363 22.26 -28.64 10.70
CA MET A 363 21.85 -28.64 12.11
C MET A 363 23.05 -28.89 13.01
N GLY A 364 23.73 -27.84 13.37
CA GLY A 364 24.68 -27.77 14.47
C GLY A 364 24.34 -26.60 15.36
N ASN A 365 24.95 -26.49 16.54
CA ASN A 365 24.75 -25.39 17.48
C ASN A 365 25.18 -24.00 16.96
N THR A 366 25.70 -23.95 15.73
CA THR A 366 26.10 -22.68 15.09
C THR A 366 25.03 -22.27 14.08
N PRO A 367 24.47 -21.05 14.16
CA PRO A 367 23.56 -20.55 13.17
C PRO A 367 24.20 -20.61 11.78
N ALA A 368 23.58 -21.30 10.83
CA ALA A 368 24.01 -21.24 9.44
C ALA A 368 23.83 -19.79 8.94
N LYS A 369 24.81 -19.25 8.23
CA LYS A 369 24.62 -17.97 7.54
C LYS A 369 23.63 -18.17 6.40
N PRO A 370 22.79 -17.15 6.08
CA PRO A 370 21.92 -17.21 4.91
C PRO A 370 22.76 -17.29 3.64
N GLU A 371 22.41 -18.23 2.77
CA GLU A 371 23.04 -18.44 1.47
C GLU A 371 22.05 -18.08 0.36
N ARG A 372 22.53 -17.60 -0.79
CA ARG A 372 21.65 -17.26 -1.92
C ARG A 372 21.07 -18.55 -2.51
N THR A 373 19.74 -18.65 -2.45
CA THR A 373 18.98 -19.78 -3.00
C THR A 373 18.32 -19.45 -4.33
N GLY A 374 18.20 -18.18 -4.68
CA GLY A 374 17.59 -17.76 -5.94
C GLY A 374 18.17 -16.46 -6.48
N ASN A 375 18.26 -16.37 -7.82
CA ASN A 375 18.55 -15.15 -8.55
C ASN A 375 17.61 -15.09 -9.76
N TYR A 376 16.73 -14.11 -9.77
CA TYR A 376 15.64 -13.99 -10.75
C TYR A 376 15.68 -12.61 -11.40
N ASN A 377 15.33 -12.56 -12.70
CA ASN A 377 15.22 -11.28 -13.39
C ASN A 377 14.16 -11.33 -14.50
N ARG A 378 13.71 -10.14 -14.94
CA ARG A 378 12.75 -9.95 -16.02
C ARG A 378 12.83 -8.53 -16.55
N ASP A 379 12.78 -8.37 -17.88
CA ASP A 379 12.69 -7.09 -18.58
C ASP A 379 11.28 -6.90 -19.13
N ILE A 380 10.71 -5.71 -18.95
CA ILE A 380 9.36 -5.34 -19.40
C ILE A 380 9.48 -4.03 -20.19
N TYR A 381 9.14 -4.08 -21.48
CA TYR A 381 9.07 -2.92 -22.37
C TYR A 381 7.61 -2.65 -22.70
N SER A 382 7.22 -1.40 -22.84
CA SER A 382 5.85 -1.08 -23.26
C SER A 382 5.81 0.18 -24.11
N LEU A 383 4.86 0.17 -25.06
CA LEU A 383 4.42 1.34 -25.79
C LEU A 383 2.95 1.57 -25.42
N TYR A 384 2.57 2.83 -25.23
CA TYR A 384 1.19 3.18 -24.92
C TYR A 384 0.81 4.51 -25.57
N ALA A 385 -0.48 4.64 -25.85
CA ALA A 385 -1.05 5.84 -26.44
C ALA A 385 -2.44 6.09 -25.87
N SER A 386 -2.82 7.37 -25.79
CA SER A 386 -4.16 7.82 -25.46
C SER A 386 -4.57 8.89 -26.47
N TYR A 387 -5.81 8.81 -26.94
CA TYR A 387 -6.42 9.84 -27.76
C TYR A 387 -7.69 10.36 -27.10
N ASP A 388 -7.65 11.64 -26.71
CA ASP A 388 -8.77 12.35 -26.11
C ASP A 388 -9.47 13.14 -27.21
N TRP A 389 -10.64 12.67 -27.64
CA TRP A 389 -11.45 13.24 -28.69
C TRP A 389 -12.66 13.98 -28.12
N GLN A 390 -12.67 15.30 -28.20
CA GLN A 390 -13.82 16.12 -27.84
C GLN A 390 -14.80 16.15 -29.02
N MET A 391 -15.77 15.19 -29.04
CA MET A 391 -16.71 15.02 -30.15
C MET A 391 -17.69 16.19 -30.25
N THR A 392 -18.16 16.72 -29.13
CA THR A 392 -19.00 17.91 -29.01
C THR A 392 -18.54 18.73 -27.79
N ASP A 393 -19.15 19.85 -27.51
CA ASP A 393 -18.81 20.62 -26.29
C ASP A 393 -19.12 19.84 -25.00
N ALA A 394 -20.06 18.90 -25.05
CA ALA A 394 -20.49 18.10 -23.91
C ALA A 394 -19.95 16.65 -23.93
N ASP A 395 -19.52 16.13 -25.07
CA ASP A 395 -19.20 14.70 -25.23
C ASP A 395 -17.70 14.51 -25.53
N LYS A 396 -17.05 13.69 -24.76
CA LYS A 396 -15.65 13.27 -24.99
C LYS A 396 -15.52 11.76 -25.06
N LEU A 397 -14.76 11.27 -26.01
CA LEU A 397 -14.34 9.90 -26.14
C LEU A 397 -12.83 9.78 -25.93
N ILE A 398 -12.39 8.85 -25.10
CA ILE A 398 -10.98 8.57 -24.87
C ILE A 398 -10.69 7.11 -25.24
N VAL A 399 -9.65 6.90 -26.04
CA VAL A 399 -9.18 5.57 -26.42
C VAL A 399 -7.74 5.39 -25.93
N ASN A 400 -7.55 4.43 -25.05
CA ASN A 400 -6.25 4.06 -24.50
C ASN A 400 -5.78 2.73 -25.06
N LEU A 401 -4.54 2.65 -25.50
CA LEU A 401 -3.93 1.44 -26.03
C LEU A 401 -2.57 1.21 -25.38
N ARG A 402 -2.25 -0.04 -25.03
CA ARG A 402 -0.92 -0.43 -24.57
C ARG A 402 -0.52 -1.77 -25.14
N GLU A 403 0.70 -1.87 -25.64
CA GLU A 403 1.39 -3.12 -25.93
C GLU A 403 2.57 -3.30 -24.96
N THR A 404 2.64 -4.46 -24.35
CA THR A 404 3.69 -4.80 -23.39
C THR A 404 4.44 -6.05 -23.83
N PHE A 405 5.75 -5.97 -23.82
CA PHE A 405 6.68 -7.03 -24.20
C PHE A 405 7.46 -7.48 -22.96
N VAL A 406 7.22 -8.72 -22.53
CA VAL A 406 7.96 -9.35 -21.43
C VAL A 406 9.09 -10.18 -22.01
N ARG A 407 10.31 -9.92 -21.59
CA ARG A 407 11.54 -10.52 -22.13
C ARG A 407 12.46 -10.98 -20.99
N ASN A 408 13.36 -11.90 -21.33
CA ASN A 408 14.45 -12.30 -20.45
C ASN A 408 14.02 -12.80 -19.05
N ALA A 409 12.79 -13.32 -18.92
CA ALA A 409 12.32 -13.85 -17.64
C ALA A 409 13.04 -15.17 -17.34
N LYS A 410 13.98 -15.13 -16.41
CA LYS A 410 14.79 -16.29 -16.03
C LYS A 410 15.06 -16.32 -14.53
N GLY A 411 15.32 -17.52 -14.02
CA GLY A 411 15.63 -17.73 -12.61
C GLY A 411 16.57 -18.92 -12.41
N ASP A 412 17.56 -18.71 -11.59
CA ASP A 412 18.42 -19.76 -11.03
C ASP A 412 17.92 -20.05 -9.62
N ASN A 413 17.61 -21.30 -9.31
CA ASN A 413 17.15 -21.74 -7.99
C ASN A 413 18.05 -22.87 -7.48
N THR A 414 18.66 -22.67 -6.31
CA THR A 414 19.62 -23.59 -5.70
C THR A 414 19.01 -24.30 -4.49
N ASP A 415 18.93 -25.62 -4.55
CA ASP A 415 18.66 -26.47 -3.41
C ASP A 415 19.96 -26.61 -2.59
N LEU A 416 20.03 -25.93 -1.46
CA LEU A 416 21.23 -25.91 -0.60
C LEU A 416 21.52 -27.27 0.03
N ASP A 417 20.53 -28.14 0.22
CA ASP A 417 20.71 -29.47 0.80
C ASP A 417 21.33 -30.47 -0.19
N LYS A 418 21.02 -30.28 -1.47
CA LYS A 418 21.57 -31.14 -2.54
C LYS A 418 22.74 -30.49 -3.29
N GLY A 419 22.93 -29.18 -3.15
CA GLY A 419 23.92 -28.40 -3.92
C GLY A 419 23.59 -28.32 -5.41
N ILE A 420 22.30 -28.44 -5.78
CA ILE A 420 21.87 -28.47 -7.17
C ILE A 420 21.22 -27.12 -7.52
N THR A 421 21.71 -26.48 -8.59
CA THR A 421 21.09 -25.29 -9.16
C THR A 421 20.26 -25.65 -10.39
N THR A 422 18.97 -25.33 -10.35
CA THR A 422 18.05 -25.47 -11.48
C THR A 422 17.90 -24.12 -12.16
N LYS A 423 18.11 -24.08 -13.46
CA LYS A 423 17.91 -22.90 -14.31
C LYS A 423 16.58 -22.99 -15.04
N THR A 424 15.78 -21.97 -14.91
CA THR A 424 14.46 -21.88 -15.56
C THR A 424 14.38 -20.62 -16.39
N VAL A 425 13.85 -20.74 -17.60
CA VAL A 425 13.59 -19.60 -18.50
C VAL A 425 12.12 -19.67 -18.91
N GLN A 426 11.42 -18.56 -18.73
CA GLN A 426 10.07 -18.41 -19.26
C GLN A 426 10.08 -17.92 -20.72
N MET A 427 9.10 -18.34 -21.47
CA MET A 427 8.89 -17.83 -22.83
C MET A 427 8.58 -16.33 -22.82
N ASN A 428 9.06 -15.62 -23.83
CA ASN A 428 8.69 -14.24 -24.08
C ASN A 428 7.17 -14.12 -24.29
N GLN A 429 6.61 -13.04 -23.76
CA GLN A 429 5.17 -12.80 -23.82
C GLN A 429 4.88 -11.38 -24.31
N ASN A 430 3.76 -11.22 -24.99
CA ASN A 430 3.22 -9.94 -25.39
C ASN A 430 1.80 -9.78 -24.83
N LYS A 431 1.42 -8.58 -24.43
CA LYS A 431 0.11 -8.26 -23.86
C LYS A 431 -0.42 -6.97 -24.42
N PHE A 432 -1.50 -7.08 -25.21
CA PHE A 432 -2.23 -5.93 -25.73
C PHE A 432 -3.45 -5.63 -24.87
N THR A 433 -3.53 -4.40 -24.37
CA THR A 433 -4.60 -3.93 -23.50
C THR A 433 -5.22 -2.66 -24.07
N PRO A 434 -6.41 -2.73 -24.68
CA PRO A 434 -7.21 -1.58 -25.07
C PRO A 434 -8.18 -1.17 -23.96
N GLU A 435 -8.53 0.12 -23.95
CA GLU A 435 -9.59 0.68 -23.13
C GLU A 435 -10.30 1.80 -23.89
N ILE A 436 -11.61 1.87 -23.75
CA ILE A 436 -12.44 2.94 -24.26
C ILE A 436 -13.21 3.58 -23.11
N GLN A 437 -13.26 4.90 -23.11
CA GLN A 437 -13.93 5.69 -22.09
C GLN A 437 -14.76 6.77 -22.79
N TYR A 438 -15.98 6.97 -22.32
CA TYR A 438 -16.85 8.04 -22.76
C TYR A 438 -17.31 8.84 -21.56
N ILE A 439 -17.29 10.15 -21.68
CA ILE A 439 -17.84 11.05 -20.67
C ILE A 439 -18.71 12.11 -21.35
N ARG A 440 -19.82 12.40 -20.72
CA ARG A 440 -20.76 13.44 -21.14
C ARG A 440 -20.99 14.40 -19.98
N ASP A 441 -20.79 15.68 -20.24
CA ASP A 441 -21.24 16.74 -19.38
C ASP A 441 -22.77 16.91 -19.51
N LEU A 442 -23.50 16.65 -18.44
CA LEU A 442 -24.95 16.82 -18.40
C LEU A 442 -25.31 18.28 -18.10
N THR A 443 -24.51 18.91 -17.25
CA THR A 443 -24.53 20.32 -16.91
C THR A 443 -23.10 20.77 -16.62
N ASP A 444 -22.87 22.06 -16.36
CA ASP A 444 -21.56 22.59 -15.96
C ASP A 444 -21.02 21.93 -14.67
N ASN A 445 -21.93 21.38 -13.84
CA ASN A 445 -21.62 20.83 -12.52
C ASN A 445 -21.86 19.31 -12.43
N SER A 446 -22.24 18.64 -13.51
CA SER A 446 -22.51 17.21 -13.50
C SER A 446 -22.05 16.50 -14.76
N SER A 447 -21.54 15.29 -14.59
CA SER A 447 -21.14 14.42 -15.69
C SER A 447 -21.55 12.98 -15.45
N PHE A 448 -21.70 12.26 -16.56
CA PHE A 448 -21.89 10.82 -16.60
C PHE A 448 -20.79 10.21 -17.46
N TYR A 449 -20.27 9.06 -17.04
CA TYR A 449 -19.25 8.35 -17.82
C TYR A 449 -19.49 6.86 -17.87
N VAL A 450 -18.94 6.23 -18.91
CA VAL A 450 -18.79 4.78 -19.05
C VAL A 450 -17.38 4.44 -19.50
N LYS A 451 -16.87 3.32 -19.00
CA LYS A 451 -15.54 2.81 -19.29
C LYS A 451 -15.56 1.30 -19.49
N ALA A 452 -14.84 0.81 -20.51
CA ALA A 452 -14.63 -0.61 -20.74
C ALA A 452 -13.19 -0.85 -21.19
N GLY A 453 -12.50 -1.82 -20.57
CA GLY A 453 -11.12 -2.08 -20.90
C GLY A 453 -10.65 -3.47 -20.51
N LYS A 454 -9.46 -3.82 -21.01
CA LYS A 454 -8.74 -5.04 -20.63
C LYS A 454 -7.67 -4.72 -19.60
N SER A 455 -7.40 -5.67 -18.73
CA SER A 455 -6.30 -5.62 -17.78
C SER A 455 -5.49 -6.89 -17.82
N TYR A 456 -4.25 -6.83 -17.33
CA TYR A 456 -3.42 -8.01 -17.15
C TYR A 456 -2.51 -7.82 -15.93
N ARG A 457 -2.10 -8.93 -15.30
CA ARG A 457 -1.09 -8.94 -14.24
C ARG A 457 -0.10 -10.07 -14.46
N LEU A 458 1.18 -9.74 -14.45
CA LEU A 458 2.25 -10.73 -14.55
C LEU A 458 2.41 -11.46 -13.21
N PRO A 459 2.74 -12.76 -13.20
CA PRO A 459 3.12 -13.44 -11.97
C PRO A 459 4.38 -12.79 -11.36
N GLU A 460 4.44 -12.71 -10.04
CA GLU A 460 5.63 -12.28 -9.32
C GLU A 460 6.76 -13.30 -9.50
N LEU A 461 8.01 -12.83 -9.54
CA LEU A 461 9.18 -13.68 -9.79
C LEU A 461 9.29 -14.82 -8.76
N THR A 462 9.00 -14.53 -7.48
CA THR A 462 9.00 -15.56 -6.43
C THR A 462 7.92 -16.62 -6.60
N LYS A 463 6.79 -16.33 -7.24
CA LYS A 463 5.74 -17.32 -7.51
C LYS A 463 6.11 -18.23 -8.67
N ILE A 464 6.83 -17.70 -9.66
CA ILE A 464 7.30 -18.48 -10.81
C ILE A 464 8.47 -19.38 -10.40
N PHE A 465 9.51 -18.76 -9.84
CA PHE A 465 10.82 -19.41 -9.65
C PHE A 465 11.03 -19.98 -8.24
N GLY A 466 10.17 -19.61 -7.29
CA GLY A 466 10.23 -20.05 -5.91
C GLY A 466 10.74 -18.99 -4.93
N GLY A 467 10.70 -19.33 -3.66
CA GLY A 467 11.19 -18.51 -2.54
C GLY A 467 11.41 -19.40 -1.32
N SER A 468 11.83 -18.83 -0.20
CA SER A 468 12.12 -19.59 1.03
C SER A 468 10.93 -20.39 1.58
N VAL A 469 9.70 -19.98 1.28
CA VAL A 469 8.45 -20.65 1.68
C VAL A 469 7.47 -20.80 0.51
N ILE A 470 7.91 -20.51 -0.72
CA ILE A 470 7.10 -20.59 -1.93
C ILE A 470 7.74 -21.62 -2.85
N LEU A 471 6.98 -22.63 -3.23
CA LEU A 471 7.43 -23.61 -4.24
C LEU A 471 7.30 -23.00 -5.64
N PRO A 472 8.23 -23.31 -6.55
CA PRO A 472 8.16 -22.84 -7.93
C PRO A 472 6.87 -23.27 -8.62
N SER A 473 6.27 -22.36 -9.39
CA SER A 473 5.10 -22.60 -10.21
C SER A 473 5.35 -22.05 -11.62
N VAL A 474 6.20 -22.74 -12.38
CA VAL A 474 6.74 -22.28 -13.68
C VAL A 474 5.67 -22.16 -14.76
N ASP A 475 4.54 -22.85 -14.63
CA ASP A 475 3.42 -22.85 -15.57
C ASP A 475 2.39 -21.75 -15.30
N LEU A 476 2.65 -20.86 -14.34
CA LEU A 476 1.76 -19.74 -14.06
C LEU A 476 1.59 -18.84 -15.27
N LYS A 477 0.32 -18.65 -15.65
CA LYS A 477 -0.07 -17.73 -16.70
C LYS A 477 -0.27 -16.34 -16.12
N PRO A 478 -0.02 -15.27 -16.88
CA PRO A 478 -0.48 -13.93 -16.53
C PRO A 478 -2.00 -13.89 -16.41
N GLU A 479 -2.47 -13.21 -15.37
CA GLU A 479 -3.89 -12.88 -15.26
C GLU A 479 -4.32 -11.98 -16.44
N HIS A 480 -5.55 -12.12 -16.85
CA HIS A 480 -6.17 -11.21 -17.82
C HIS A 480 -7.62 -10.98 -17.46
N GLY A 481 -8.05 -9.74 -17.53
CA GLY A 481 -9.38 -9.36 -17.13
C GLY A 481 -10.04 -8.40 -18.10
N VAL A 482 -11.36 -8.32 -17.99
CA VAL A 482 -12.17 -7.28 -18.59
C VAL A 482 -12.87 -6.54 -17.47
N HIS A 483 -12.88 -5.23 -17.52
CA HIS A 483 -13.57 -4.39 -16.55
C HIS A 483 -14.51 -3.42 -17.25
N TYR A 484 -15.62 -3.18 -16.59
CA TYR A 484 -16.64 -2.21 -16.96
C TYR A 484 -16.91 -1.31 -15.79
N GLU A 485 -17.09 -0.03 -16.05
CA GLU A 485 -17.49 0.94 -15.05
C GLU A 485 -18.41 1.98 -15.67
N MET A 486 -19.44 2.39 -14.94
CA MET A 486 -20.22 3.57 -15.23
C MET A 486 -20.34 4.42 -13.97
N GLY A 487 -20.39 5.72 -14.14
CA GLY A 487 -20.50 6.59 -12.97
C GLY A 487 -21.17 7.91 -13.29
N TYR A 488 -21.61 8.54 -12.21
CA TYR A 488 -22.22 9.85 -12.19
C TYR A 488 -21.51 10.75 -11.19
N LYS A 489 -21.20 11.96 -11.57
CA LYS A 489 -20.52 12.96 -10.73
C LYS A 489 -21.35 14.25 -10.73
N LEU A 490 -21.52 14.83 -9.54
CA LEU A 490 -22.23 16.08 -9.34
C LEU A 490 -21.50 16.93 -8.32
N ASN A 491 -21.28 18.20 -8.64
CA ASN A 491 -20.78 19.24 -7.75
C ASN A 491 -21.84 20.31 -7.58
N GLU A 492 -22.34 20.49 -6.37
CA GLU A 492 -23.21 21.59 -5.97
C GLU A 492 -22.37 22.63 -5.17
N ALA A 493 -22.96 23.73 -4.82
CA ALA A 493 -22.22 24.83 -4.15
C ALA A 493 -21.48 24.38 -2.85
N ASN A 494 -22.10 23.46 -2.10
CA ASN A 494 -21.55 23.01 -0.80
C ASN A 494 -21.45 21.50 -0.67
N ARG A 495 -21.65 20.71 -1.73
CA ARG A 495 -21.56 19.26 -1.68
C ARG A 495 -21.17 18.66 -3.03
N SER A 496 -20.51 17.51 -2.97
CA SER A 496 -20.19 16.72 -4.16
C SER A 496 -20.61 15.27 -3.98
N TRP A 497 -21.18 14.72 -5.05
CA TRP A 497 -21.63 13.33 -5.14
C TRP A 497 -20.80 12.57 -6.17
N ARG A 498 -20.43 11.35 -5.86
CA ARG A 498 -19.80 10.41 -6.79
C ARG A 498 -20.47 9.05 -6.65
N LEU A 499 -21.01 8.55 -7.75
CA LEU A 499 -21.59 7.21 -7.86
C LEU A 499 -20.82 6.44 -8.92
N ALA A 500 -20.41 5.22 -8.61
CA ALA A 500 -19.82 4.30 -9.59
C ALA A 500 -20.42 2.90 -9.43
N VAL A 501 -20.74 2.28 -10.56
CA VAL A 501 -21.10 0.86 -10.65
C VAL A 501 -20.02 0.18 -11.48
N PHE A 502 -19.51 -0.93 -11.01
CA PHE A 502 -18.39 -1.62 -11.65
C PHE A 502 -18.59 -3.13 -11.71
N ASP A 503 -18.00 -3.72 -12.73
CA ASP A 503 -17.92 -5.17 -12.91
C ASP A 503 -16.57 -5.56 -13.50
N TYR A 504 -15.93 -6.60 -12.96
CA TYR A 504 -14.78 -7.21 -13.58
C TYR A 504 -14.74 -8.72 -13.47
N ASP A 505 -14.28 -9.33 -14.55
CA ASP A 505 -14.07 -10.76 -14.71
C ASP A 505 -12.58 -10.98 -15.03
N VAL A 506 -11.87 -11.65 -14.14
CA VAL A 506 -10.43 -11.95 -14.27
C VAL A 506 -10.26 -13.43 -14.45
N LYS A 507 -9.65 -13.82 -15.55
CA LYS A 507 -9.23 -15.19 -15.85
C LYS A 507 -7.77 -15.39 -15.45
N ASP A 508 -7.44 -16.62 -15.12
CA ASP A 508 -6.09 -17.01 -14.70
C ASP A 508 -5.57 -16.19 -13.51
N ALA A 509 -6.43 -15.72 -12.60
CA ALA A 509 -6.03 -15.05 -11.37
C ALA A 509 -5.06 -15.92 -10.56
N ILE A 510 -3.98 -15.33 -10.06
CA ILE A 510 -2.89 -16.06 -9.41
C ILE A 510 -3.13 -16.12 -7.91
N GLU A 511 -3.56 -17.29 -7.43
CA GLU A 511 -3.96 -17.51 -6.05
C GLU A 511 -3.17 -18.64 -5.39
N SER A 512 -3.03 -18.57 -4.05
CA SER A 512 -2.40 -19.64 -3.29
C SER A 512 -3.36 -20.82 -3.10
N ILE A 513 -2.86 -22.03 -3.26
CA ILE A 513 -3.58 -23.25 -2.94
C ILE A 513 -3.28 -23.59 -1.47
N SER A 514 -4.31 -23.55 -0.62
CA SER A 514 -4.17 -23.89 0.79
C SER A 514 -4.01 -25.40 1.00
N GLY A 515 -3.14 -25.82 1.92
CA GLY A 515 -3.11 -27.16 2.48
C GLY A 515 -2.43 -28.25 1.67
N THR A 516 -1.69 -27.92 0.62
CA THR A 516 -1.02 -28.94 -0.21
C THR A 516 0.42 -29.26 0.19
N ALA A 517 1.02 -28.49 1.10
CA ALA A 517 2.40 -28.72 1.48
C ALA A 517 2.51 -29.32 2.87
N ALA A 518 3.07 -30.53 2.96
CA ALA A 518 3.41 -31.22 4.21
C ALA A 518 4.41 -30.43 5.10
N GLU A 519 4.95 -29.29 4.63
CA GLU A 519 6.00 -28.50 5.28
C GLU A 519 5.63 -27.00 5.45
N GLY A 520 4.36 -26.61 5.26
CA GLY A 520 3.94 -25.19 5.38
C GLY A 520 4.40 -24.29 4.23
N ASN A 521 4.78 -24.85 3.09
CA ASN A 521 5.13 -24.10 1.88
C ASN A 521 3.88 -23.67 1.12
N LEU A 522 3.95 -22.55 0.39
CA LEU A 522 2.89 -22.03 -0.44
C LEU A 522 3.08 -22.48 -1.89
N ILE A 523 2.01 -22.92 -2.53
CA ILE A 523 1.93 -23.19 -3.97
C ILE A 523 0.94 -22.22 -4.59
N TYR A 524 1.26 -21.68 -5.76
CA TYR A 524 0.37 -20.80 -6.51
C TYR A 524 -0.15 -21.46 -7.78
N SER A 525 -1.37 -21.17 -8.13
CA SER A 525 -2.00 -21.64 -9.36
C SER A 525 -2.96 -20.59 -9.91
N ASN A 526 -3.35 -20.76 -11.16
CA ASN A 526 -4.34 -19.91 -11.80
C ASN A 526 -5.77 -20.35 -11.47
N THR A 527 -6.66 -19.41 -11.26
CA THR A 527 -8.11 -19.61 -11.08
C THR A 527 -8.86 -18.41 -11.67
N ASP A 528 -10.18 -18.38 -11.58
CA ASP A 528 -10.99 -17.25 -12.03
C ASP A 528 -11.50 -16.45 -10.84
N VAL A 529 -11.52 -15.13 -10.98
CA VAL A 529 -12.06 -14.17 -10.01
C VAL A 529 -13.03 -13.24 -10.72
N LYS A 530 -14.13 -12.89 -10.07
CA LYS A 530 -15.06 -11.87 -10.55
C LYS A 530 -15.57 -11.01 -9.41
N ASN A 531 -15.94 -9.78 -9.74
CA ASN A 531 -16.46 -8.85 -8.76
C ASN A 531 -17.38 -7.82 -9.41
N THR A 532 -18.58 -7.66 -8.84
CA THR A 532 -19.54 -6.62 -9.22
C THR A 532 -19.87 -5.80 -8.00
N GLY A 533 -19.97 -4.49 -8.14
CA GLY A 533 -20.25 -3.63 -6.99
C GLY A 533 -20.70 -2.24 -7.34
N VAL A 534 -20.97 -1.49 -6.27
CA VAL A 534 -21.38 -0.09 -6.31
C VAL A 534 -20.67 0.70 -5.21
N GLU A 535 -20.29 1.91 -5.54
CA GLU A 535 -19.70 2.90 -4.62
C GLU A 535 -20.50 4.21 -4.70
N LEU A 536 -20.73 4.79 -3.55
CA LEU A 536 -21.32 6.10 -3.41
C LEU A 536 -20.50 6.91 -2.42
N SER A 537 -20.13 8.13 -2.77
CA SER A 537 -19.52 9.08 -1.84
C SER A 537 -20.22 10.43 -1.89
N LEU A 538 -20.22 11.09 -0.75
CA LEU A 538 -20.77 12.42 -0.54
C LEU A 538 -19.80 13.21 0.34
N ASN A 539 -19.33 14.35 -0.16
CA ASN A 539 -18.66 15.36 0.65
C ASN A 539 -19.62 16.54 0.85
N VAL A 540 -19.69 17.07 2.05
CA VAL A 540 -20.56 18.21 2.40
C VAL A 540 -19.76 19.24 3.16
N LYS A 541 -19.75 20.47 2.69
CA LYS A 541 -19.33 21.67 3.45
C LYS A 541 -20.58 22.23 4.12
N HIS A 542 -20.72 22.00 5.42
CA HIS A 542 -21.89 22.49 6.17
C HIS A 542 -21.81 24.00 6.40
N ASN A 543 -20.63 24.49 6.71
CA ASN A 543 -20.26 25.90 6.84
C ASN A 543 -18.72 26.03 6.73
N ASP A 544 -18.19 27.22 6.98
CA ASP A 544 -16.74 27.46 6.88
C ASP A 544 -15.90 26.71 7.94
N ASN A 545 -16.51 26.22 8.99
CA ASN A 545 -15.85 25.53 10.09
C ASN A 545 -16.15 24.02 10.14
N LEU A 546 -17.11 23.51 9.37
CA LEU A 546 -17.57 22.13 9.49
C LEU A 546 -17.78 21.50 8.11
N ASP A 547 -17.08 20.43 7.87
CA ASP A 547 -17.31 19.56 6.71
C ASP A 547 -17.46 18.09 7.12
N SER A 548 -18.03 17.29 6.23
CA SER A 548 -18.16 15.85 6.42
C SER A 548 -18.01 15.09 5.12
N PHE A 549 -17.53 13.85 5.27
CA PHE A 549 -17.43 12.86 4.21
C PHE A 549 -18.23 11.62 4.59
N TRP A 550 -18.94 11.06 3.63
CA TRP A 550 -19.73 9.83 3.76
C TRP A 550 -19.45 8.94 2.54
N GLY A 551 -19.22 7.67 2.78
CA GLY A 551 -18.93 6.73 1.74
C GLY A 551 -19.51 5.35 2.00
N VAL A 552 -20.05 4.73 0.95
CA VAL A 552 -20.54 3.34 0.97
C VAL A 552 -19.95 2.60 -0.20
N THR A 553 -19.37 1.43 0.06
CA THR A 553 -18.97 0.48 -0.97
C THR A 553 -19.63 -0.86 -0.70
N TYR A 554 -20.32 -1.38 -1.69
CA TYR A 554 -20.78 -2.76 -1.71
C TYR A 554 -20.16 -3.47 -2.90
N SER A 555 -19.54 -4.59 -2.67
CA SER A 555 -18.95 -5.44 -3.72
C SER A 555 -19.20 -6.91 -3.44
N ASN A 556 -19.14 -7.75 -4.48
CA ASN A 556 -19.40 -9.17 -4.38
C ASN A 556 -18.26 -10.00 -4.99
N PRO A 557 -17.03 -9.87 -4.43
CA PRO A 557 -15.87 -10.59 -4.95
C PRO A 557 -16.03 -12.10 -4.75
N LYS A 558 -15.84 -12.85 -5.83
CA LYS A 558 -15.92 -14.30 -5.86
C LYS A 558 -14.72 -14.89 -6.58
N GLN A 559 -14.27 -16.04 -6.13
CA GLN A 559 -13.20 -16.83 -6.70
C GLN A 559 -13.70 -18.23 -7.00
N LYS A 560 -13.21 -18.88 -8.06
CA LYS A 560 -13.41 -20.31 -8.27
C LYS A 560 -12.54 -21.08 -7.29
N SER A 561 -13.14 -22.07 -6.63
CA SER A 561 -12.43 -22.99 -5.72
C SER A 561 -11.46 -23.87 -6.49
N PHE A 562 -10.31 -24.18 -5.87
CA PHE A 562 -9.37 -25.17 -6.41
C PHE A 562 -9.87 -26.59 -6.21
N LYS A 563 -9.43 -27.48 -7.09
CA LYS A 563 -9.58 -28.93 -6.88
C LYS A 563 -8.69 -29.36 -5.70
N THR A 564 -9.28 -30.07 -4.76
CA THR A 564 -8.57 -30.67 -3.63
C THR A 564 -8.89 -32.18 -3.59
N SER A 565 -8.28 -32.92 -2.64
CA SER A 565 -8.61 -34.33 -2.40
C SER A 565 -10.07 -34.55 -2.00
N SER A 566 -10.72 -33.53 -1.44
CA SER A 566 -12.09 -33.56 -0.91
C SER A 566 -13.10 -32.74 -1.73
N SER A 567 -12.69 -32.00 -2.77
CA SER A 567 -13.54 -31.16 -3.62
C SER A 567 -13.12 -31.23 -5.07
N ALA A 568 -14.10 -31.34 -5.97
CA ALA A 568 -13.86 -31.29 -7.41
C ALA A 568 -13.36 -29.93 -7.90
N GLY A 569 -13.54 -28.87 -7.11
CA GLY A 569 -13.21 -27.48 -7.47
C GLY A 569 -14.17 -26.89 -8.52
N GLY A 570 -13.92 -25.63 -8.89
CA GLY A 570 -14.68 -24.93 -9.94
C GLY A 570 -15.92 -24.19 -9.44
N GLU A 571 -16.30 -24.32 -8.19
CA GLU A 571 -17.42 -23.59 -7.60
C GLU A 571 -17.03 -22.13 -7.26
N TRP A 572 -17.98 -21.20 -7.46
CA TRP A 572 -17.80 -19.82 -7.08
C TRP A 572 -17.98 -19.63 -5.56
N ILE A 573 -16.92 -19.32 -4.85
CA ILE A 573 -16.91 -19.02 -3.42
C ILE A 573 -16.69 -17.54 -3.17
N LYS A 574 -17.15 -17.03 -2.02
CA LYS A 574 -16.87 -15.65 -1.59
C LYS A 574 -15.39 -15.52 -1.26
N TYR A 575 -14.82 -14.39 -1.66
CA TYR A 575 -13.37 -14.22 -1.65
C TYR A 575 -12.91 -13.16 -0.64
N ASN A 576 -13.58 -12.02 -0.55
CA ASN A 576 -13.21 -10.91 0.33
C ASN A 576 -14.44 -10.24 0.96
N ASN A 577 -14.19 -9.23 1.80
CA ASN A 577 -15.22 -8.43 2.44
C ASN A 577 -16.12 -7.75 1.39
N GLN A 578 -17.42 -7.65 1.68
CA GLN A 578 -18.39 -7.18 0.69
C GLN A 578 -18.93 -5.78 0.97
N PHE A 579 -18.90 -5.32 2.21
CA PHE A 579 -19.51 -4.05 2.60
C PHE A 579 -18.53 -3.18 3.37
N GLN A 580 -18.47 -1.90 3.01
CA GLN A 580 -17.74 -0.89 3.75
C GLN A 580 -18.59 0.39 3.85
N PHE A 581 -18.55 1.00 5.02
CA PHE A 581 -19.09 2.32 5.27
C PHE A 581 -18.02 3.18 5.91
N ASN A 582 -17.73 4.33 5.31
CA ASN A 582 -16.78 5.31 5.79
C ASN A 582 -17.49 6.60 6.13
N MET A 583 -17.10 7.24 7.22
CA MET A 583 -17.49 8.60 7.52
C MET A 583 -16.34 9.38 8.13
N GLY A 584 -16.33 10.67 7.87
CA GLY A 584 -15.43 11.62 8.49
C GLY A 584 -16.19 12.92 8.78
N ILE A 585 -15.94 13.53 9.93
CA ILE A 585 -16.45 14.82 10.30
C ILE A 585 -15.26 15.66 10.74
N ASN A 586 -15.03 16.78 10.10
CA ASN A 586 -13.95 17.70 10.38
C ASN A 586 -14.52 19.02 10.88
N TYR A 587 -14.00 19.48 11.99
CA TYR A 587 -14.30 20.82 12.52
C TYR A 587 -12.99 21.59 12.63
N HIS A 588 -12.98 22.81 12.11
CA HIS A 588 -11.87 23.74 12.23
C HIS A 588 -12.36 25.13 12.59
N ALA A 589 -11.70 25.75 13.50
CA ALA A 589 -11.90 27.14 13.90
C ALA A 589 -10.52 27.76 14.05
N ASP A 590 -10.45 29.09 14.21
CA ASP A 590 -9.19 29.87 14.24
C ASP A 590 -7.97 29.13 14.83
N LYS A 591 -8.07 28.58 16.03
CA LYS A 591 -6.98 27.91 16.74
C LYS A 591 -7.19 26.41 16.96
N PHE A 592 -8.37 25.88 16.65
CA PHE A 592 -8.73 24.50 16.96
C PHE A 592 -9.11 23.73 15.70
N ALA A 593 -8.63 22.51 15.60
CA ALA A 593 -9.13 21.56 14.62
C ALA A 593 -9.42 20.22 15.28
N SER A 594 -10.44 19.54 14.82
CA SER A 594 -10.84 18.22 15.29
C SER A 594 -11.36 17.40 14.12
N ALA A 595 -10.99 16.14 14.04
CA ALA A 595 -11.49 15.20 13.05
C ALA A 595 -11.91 13.90 13.73
N LEU A 596 -13.12 13.45 13.44
CA LEU A 596 -13.62 12.13 13.83
C LEU A 596 -13.81 11.30 12.57
N SER A 597 -13.23 10.12 12.51
CA SER A 597 -13.44 9.18 11.42
C SER A 597 -13.97 7.84 11.92
N ALA A 598 -14.74 7.16 11.08
CA ALA A 598 -15.19 5.81 11.31
C ALA A 598 -15.16 5.02 9.99
N ASN A 599 -14.63 3.80 10.06
CA ASN A 599 -14.60 2.86 8.95
C ASN A 599 -15.19 1.53 9.43
N TYR A 600 -16.39 1.21 8.98
CA TYR A 600 -17.09 -0.04 9.27
C TYR A 600 -16.93 -1.00 8.09
N ILE A 601 -16.44 -2.21 8.37
CA ILE A 601 -16.28 -3.28 7.40
C ILE A 601 -17.20 -4.44 7.81
N GLY A 602 -18.23 -4.66 7.01
CA GLY A 602 -19.22 -5.71 7.21
C GLY A 602 -19.14 -6.82 6.17
N MET A 603 -19.99 -7.82 6.33
CA MET A 603 -20.10 -8.98 5.43
C MET A 603 -18.73 -9.61 5.12
N ARG A 604 -17.94 -9.80 6.17
CA ARG A 604 -16.56 -10.28 6.09
C ARG A 604 -16.53 -11.80 5.93
N THR A 605 -15.57 -12.27 5.14
CA THR A 605 -15.29 -13.70 4.93
C THR A 605 -13.79 -13.95 5.10
N ASP A 606 -13.43 -15.15 5.53
CA ASP A 606 -12.03 -15.53 5.73
C ASP A 606 -11.30 -15.95 4.43
N GLY A 607 -12.03 -16.14 3.34
CA GLY A 607 -11.42 -16.42 2.02
C GLY A 607 -10.73 -17.78 1.87
N THR A 608 -10.64 -18.58 2.92
CA THR A 608 -9.81 -19.79 2.94
C THR A 608 -10.58 -21.09 2.96
N SER A 609 -11.86 -21.08 3.31
CA SER A 609 -12.64 -22.31 3.45
C SER A 609 -13.91 -22.29 2.61
N ALA A 610 -14.30 -23.49 2.14
CA ALA A 610 -15.61 -23.72 1.53
C ALA A 610 -16.76 -23.55 2.56
N VAL A 611 -16.45 -23.47 3.83
CA VAL A 611 -17.39 -23.16 4.92
C VAL A 611 -17.45 -21.64 5.06
N HIS A 612 -18.62 -21.09 4.81
CA HIS A 612 -18.90 -19.65 4.78
C HIS A 612 -18.98 -19.03 6.18
N ASP A 613 -17.93 -19.17 6.99
CA ASP A 613 -17.89 -18.50 8.29
C ASP A 613 -17.73 -17.00 8.07
N ARG A 614 -18.78 -16.25 8.34
CA ARG A 614 -18.75 -14.80 8.32
C ARG A 614 -17.97 -14.32 9.54
N MET A 615 -16.85 -13.65 9.29
CA MET A 615 -16.15 -12.93 10.35
C MET A 615 -17.06 -11.82 10.91
N LYS A 616 -16.93 -11.53 12.22
CA LYS A 616 -17.62 -10.38 12.82
C LYS A 616 -17.22 -9.09 12.09
N PRO A 617 -18.15 -8.12 11.95
CA PRO A 617 -17.82 -6.82 11.42
C PRO A 617 -16.71 -6.15 12.22
N ALA A 618 -15.83 -5.43 11.54
CA ALA A 618 -14.83 -4.57 12.14
C ALA A 618 -15.29 -3.11 12.10
N LEU A 619 -14.91 -2.34 13.12
CA LEU A 619 -15.18 -0.90 13.17
C LEU A 619 -13.93 -0.20 13.70
N TYR A 620 -13.32 0.59 12.86
CA TYR A 620 -12.20 1.46 13.19
C TYR A 620 -12.74 2.86 13.44
N THR A 621 -12.32 3.49 14.53
CA THR A 621 -12.77 4.83 14.91
C THR A 621 -11.57 5.62 15.41
N ASP A 622 -11.30 6.77 14.80
CA ASP A 622 -10.18 7.61 15.15
C ASP A 622 -10.64 9.02 15.46
N LEU A 623 -10.01 9.64 16.44
CA LEU A 623 -10.24 11.02 16.82
C LEU A 623 -8.91 11.77 16.79
N HIS A 624 -8.89 12.87 16.08
CA HIS A 624 -7.81 13.84 16.11
C HIS A 624 -8.31 15.15 16.70
N PHE A 625 -7.47 15.77 17.50
CA PHE A 625 -7.67 17.11 18.03
C PHE A 625 -6.36 17.87 17.99
N SER A 626 -6.39 19.12 17.55
CA SER A 626 -5.22 19.99 17.57
C SER A 626 -5.57 21.40 18.02
N TYR A 627 -4.59 22.04 18.63
CA TYR A 627 -4.64 23.42 19.11
C TYR A 627 -3.38 24.17 18.66
N ALA A 628 -3.56 25.25 17.93
CA ALA A 628 -2.51 26.12 17.44
C ALA A 628 -2.63 27.50 18.11
N PRO A 629 -1.97 27.73 19.27
CA PRO A 629 -2.03 29.03 19.96
C PRO A 629 -1.49 30.16 19.08
N GLU A 630 -0.48 29.85 18.28
CA GLU A 630 0.18 30.72 17.31
C GLU A 630 0.38 29.95 15.99
N LYS A 631 0.59 30.66 14.88
CA LYS A 631 0.74 30.05 13.54
C LYS A 631 1.91 29.05 13.44
N ASN A 632 2.93 29.22 14.28
CA ASN A 632 4.13 28.39 14.29
C ASN A 632 4.14 27.31 15.40
N GLN A 633 3.04 27.13 16.13
CA GLN A 633 2.94 26.20 17.24
C GLN A 633 1.66 25.37 17.11
N LYS A 634 1.77 24.06 17.26
CA LYS A 634 0.62 23.16 17.21
C LYS A 634 0.79 22.02 18.21
N ALA A 635 -0.08 21.98 19.21
CA ALA A 635 -0.24 20.81 20.08
C ALA A 635 -1.32 19.90 19.49
N PHE A 636 -1.16 18.59 19.60
CA PHE A 636 -2.16 17.64 19.08
C PHE A 636 -2.30 16.40 19.96
N LEU A 637 -3.49 15.84 19.90
CA LEU A 637 -3.85 14.52 20.43
C LEU A 637 -4.47 13.70 19.32
N HIS A 638 -3.92 12.53 19.07
CA HIS A 638 -4.47 11.56 18.13
C HIS A 638 -4.83 10.28 18.87
N ILE A 639 -6.04 9.78 18.72
CA ILE A 639 -6.55 8.56 19.33
C ILE A 639 -7.02 7.63 18.20
N ASN A 640 -6.38 6.48 18.06
CA ASN A 640 -6.83 5.41 17.18
C ASN A 640 -7.63 4.40 17.99
N ASN A 641 -8.60 3.79 17.32
CA ASN A 641 -9.52 2.83 17.92
C ASN A 641 -10.18 3.37 19.18
N LEU A 642 -10.82 4.55 19.06
CA LEU A 642 -11.48 5.29 20.14
C LEU A 642 -12.44 4.43 20.98
N LEU A 643 -13.07 3.43 20.37
CA LEU A 643 -14.00 2.53 21.03
C LEU A 643 -13.34 1.29 21.68
N ASP A 644 -12.01 1.23 21.71
CA ASP A 644 -11.20 0.12 22.28
C ASP A 644 -11.65 -1.27 21.80
N ARG A 645 -12.01 -1.40 20.53
CA ARG A 645 -12.49 -2.67 19.99
C ARG A 645 -11.33 -3.62 19.71
N LYS A 646 -11.56 -4.91 19.93
CA LYS A 646 -10.70 -6.01 19.49
C LYS A 646 -11.35 -6.73 18.33
N ASP A 647 -11.16 -6.19 17.14
CA ASP A 647 -11.67 -6.78 15.92
C ASP A 647 -10.59 -7.61 15.24
N TYR A 648 -10.98 -8.73 14.63
CA TYR A 648 -10.04 -9.54 13.85
C TYR A 648 -9.64 -8.81 12.57
N THR A 649 -8.34 -8.75 12.30
CA THR A 649 -7.81 -8.21 11.04
C THR A 649 -7.67 -9.30 9.97
N THR A 650 -7.46 -10.56 10.39
CA THR A 650 -7.38 -11.74 9.53
C THR A 650 -8.29 -12.84 10.01
N SER A 651 -8.54 -13.81 9.15
CA SER A 651 -9.38 -14.96 9.46
C SER A 651 -8.89 -15.77 10.66
N LYS A 652 -9.84 -16.19 11.47
CA LYS A 652 -9.67 -17.29 12.40
C LYS A 652 -10.02 -18.58 11.65
N GLY A 653 -9.13 -19.56 11.62
CA GLY A 653 -9.45 -20.88 11.10
C GLY A 653 -10.61 -21.50 11.91
N PRO A 654 -11.50 -22.29 11.28
CA PRO A 654 -12.68 -22.87 11.92
C PRO A 654 -12.34 -23.83 13.08
N ASP A 655 -11.13 -24.33 13.12
CA ASP A 655 -10.64 -25.35 14.05
C ASP A 655 -9.85 -24.79 15.24
N GLU A 656 -9.83 -23.48 15.45
CA GLU A 656 -9.00 -22.79 16.46
C GLU A 656 -7.49 -23.11 16.37
N THR A 657 -7.04 -23.69 15.27
CA THR A 657 -5.63 -24.07 15.07
C THR A 657 -4.81 -22.94 14.42
N THR A 658 -5.48 -21.93 13.86
CA THR A 658 -4.87 -20.78 13.20
C THR A 658 -5.00 -19.53 14.06
N TYR A 659 -3.94 -18.70 14.11
CA TYR A 659 -3.96 -17.44 14.82
C TYR A 659 -4.85 -16.43 14.09
N GLY A 660 -5.88 -15.90 14.78
CA GLY A 660 -6.56 -14.67 14.37
C GLY A 660 -5.84 -13.48 14.98
N TYR A 661 -5.45 -12.49 14.16
CA TYR A 661 -4.82 -11.27 14.64
C TYR A 661 -5.87 -10.24 15.01
N TYR A 662 -5.67 -9.56 16.15
CA TYR A 662 -6.54 -8.48 16.61
C TYR A 662 -6.03 -7.12 16.16
N THR A 663 -6.96 -6.17 16.01
CA THR A 663 -6.62 -4.75 16.04
C THR A 663 -5.94 -4.42 17.37
N THR A 664 -5.02 -3.47 17.32
CA THR A 664 -4.50 -2.84 18.55
C THR A 664 -5.68 -2.22 19.29
N GLY A 665 -5.77 -2.37 20.62
CA GLY A 665 -6.73 -1.66 21.44
C GLY A 665 -6.56 -0.15 21.30
N ILE A 666 -7.30 0.63 22.09
CA ILE A 666 -7.18 2.09 22.07
C ILE A 666 -5.71 2.50 22.19
N ASN A 667 -5.26 3.29 21.23
CA ASN A 667 -3.90 3.83 21.28
C ASN A 667 -3.95 5.33 20.98
N PHE A 668 -3.09 6.09 21.64
CA PHE A 668 -3.06 7.52 21.50
C PHE A 668 -1.62 8.04 21.36
N MET A 669 -1.51 9.20 20.73
CA MET A 669 -0.30 10.00 20.62
C MET A 669 -0.62 11.44 21.02
N VAL A 670 0.16 12.00 21.94
CA VAL A 670 0.17 13.43 22.25
C VAL A 670 1.45 14.01 21.69
N GLY A 671 1.36 15.13 21.03
CA GLY A 671 2.54 15.73 20.42
C GLY A 671 2.49 17.24 20.31
N TYR A 672 3.64 17.77 19.92
CA TYR A 672 3.84 19.18 19.69
C TYR A 672 4.69 19.38 18.44
N GLU A 673 4.29 20.34 17.64
CA GLU A 673 4.99 20.78 16.43
C GLU A 673 5.34 22.27 16.56
N TYR A 674 6.58 22.59 16.22
CA TYR A 674 7.07 23.96 16.13
C TYR A 674 7.61 24.21 14.74
N SER A 675 7.08 25.21 14.07
CA SER A 675 7.55 25.70 12.75
C SER A 675 8.40 26.96 12.90
N PHE A 676 9.44 27.14 12.07
CA PHE A 676 10.39 28.26 12.21
C PHE A 676 10.92 28.75 10.85
#